data_7cc6908532f263958aa419164e3d5af0
#
_entry.id   7cc6908532f263958aa419164e3d5af0
#
_cell.length_a   1.000
_cell.length_b   1.000
_cell.length_c   1.000
_cell.angle_alpha   90.00
_cell.angle_beta   90.00
_cell.angle_gamma   90.00
#
_symmetry.space_group_name_H-M   'P 1'
#
loop_
_entity.id
_entity.type
_entity.pdbx_description
1 polymer ?
#
loop_
_entity_poly.entity_id
_entity_poly.type
_entity_poly.pdbx_seq_one_letter_code
_entity_poly.pdbx_strand_id
1 'polypeptide(L)'
;MRILIVVFLLGIFSLSAQNIDVNGTVKFGDEAIAYAALKFTNAEKVYQTYSNAEGKFTLKIPYGEYNLNVDFVGYKTKYKLITITANNKNDLIIELVEDLLGLDEVVVSATRNRVNKKEAPIVVNTLGEKLITATQSLAVSESLNYSPGVRVENNCQNCGFTQVRLNGLDGSYSQILVNSRAVFSALNSVYGLEQIPTQIIDKIEIVRSGGSALFGSNAIAGTVNIITKDPVLNTWEVGSYLGLIDGDTPDRVLNFNASLVSDDLRSGATFYGIHRNRDEWDANGDGFTEVVELKNTTFGTKLYYKPTDHSRLTLDATVLNEYRRGGDRLDLPPHLTDITEELTHNTIMGGVSYDFNNEANTNYYSIYSSVQFTDRDSYYGGLGGGRTAQDSLTALNAYGITKDLAVATGFQFTKQFKRDVLTSGIEYNRSSTDDNIIGYNRRIDQKVNAVGAYAQYEWKPNASFSALIGSRVDHINVDGNYTVGDISRAVDIFQTTLNPRLTIAYQLMEDLKFRGGYARGFRAPQAFNEDLHISSVGGEPQFVILSDDLESEFSNAFTGSFNFAKEFNTTQTNFLVEGFYTSLENPFTLVSTGAQLQNGSIVEEVRNGEGAIVYGANFEFGVSPSKKWLFQIGGTLQRSEYNEDQILFEADGTNPNETDILISEFTRNPNVYGYLNTNWTPNDTYSISVTGTYTGSMIVPLVISDSGFLSLNESDAFFDVNLNAEAHLDVSNDFQITFNAGVKNLFNSFQDDFQVGPTRDSDYVYGPALPRTFFLGIKIGKMHR
;
A
#
# COMPACT_ATOMS: atom_id res chain seq x y z
N MET A 1 7.35 43.40 77.15
CA MET A 1 7.40 42.02 76.56
C MET A 1 7.38 42.19 75.04
N ARG A 2 8.57 42.27 74.42
CA ARG A 2 8.73 42.53 72.97
C ARG A 2 9.02 41.18 72.32
N ILE A 3 8.08 40.77 71.41
CA ILE A 3 8.22 39.57 70.59
C ILE A 3 9.00 39.99 69.37
N LEU A 4 10.18 39.44 69.18
CA LEU A 4 10.98 39.52 67.90
C LEU A 4 10.47 38.55 66.89
N ILE A 5 9.87 39.03 65.80
CA ILE A 5 9.55 38.20 64.60
C ILE A 5 10.79 38.19 63.72
N VAL A 6 11.50 37.07 63.71
CA VAL A 6 12.57 36.78 62.72
C VAL A 6 11.92 36.28 61.47
N VAL A 7 11.82 37.11 60.41
CA VAL A 7 11.41 36.72 59.07
C VAL A 7 12.61 36.06 58.43
N PHE A 8 12.52 34.74 58.28
CA PHE A 8 13.48 33.95 57.52
C PHE A 8 13.14 34.11 56.05
N LEU A 9 13.83 35.00 55.34
CA LEU A 9 13.81 35.13 53.90
C LEU A 9 14.55 33.89 53.31
N LEU A 10 13.79 32.83 52.99
CA LEU A 10 14.26 31.77 52.13
C LEU A 10 14.35 32.34 50.69
N GLY A 11 15.50 32.78 50.33
CA GLY A 11 15.86 33.09 48.95
C GLY A 11 15.79 31.82 48.15
N ILE A 12 14.70 31.66 47.37
CA ILE A 12 14.66 30.68 46.30
C ILE A 12 15.69 31.13 45.25
N PHE A 13 16.90 30.65 45.36
CA PHE A 13 17.82 30.66 44.23
C PHE A 13 17.25 29.72 43.18
N SER A 14 16.51 30.31 42.24
CA SER A 14 16.32 29.64 40.95
C SER A 14 17.68 29.41 40.35
N LEU A 15 18.24 28.21 40.49
CA LEU A 15 19.37 27.72 39.74
C LEU A 15 18.95 27.75 38.27
N SER A 16 19.12 28.87 37.61
CA SER A 16 19.02 28.98 36.17
C SER A 16 20.06 28.02 35.60
N ALA A 17 19.68 26.88 35.10
CA ALA A 17 20.59 25.97 34.46
C ALA A 17 21.33 26.76 33.36
N GLN A 18 22.65 26.86 33.47
CA GLN A 18 23.47 27.62 32.53
C GLN A 18 23.49 26.85 31.20
N ASN A 19 22.83 27.40 30.17
CA ASN A 19 22.81 26.81 28.84
C ASN A 19 24.17 27.05 28.15
N ILE A 20 24.62 26.06 27.41
CA ILE A 20 25.78 26.11 26.56
C ILE A 20 25.42 25.76 25.13
N ASP A 21 26.14 26.38 24.18
CA ASP A 21 26.02 26.02 22.77
C ASP A 21 26.86 24.77 22.49
N VAL A 22 26.16 23.67 22.14
CA VAL A 22 26.75 22.42 21.69
C VAL A 22 26.82 22.44 20.17
N ASN A 23 28.05 22.35 19.66
CA ASN A 23 28.32 22.35 18.22
C ASN A 23 28.78 20.96 17.78
N GLY A 24 28.55 20.63 16.52
CA GLY A 24 29.10 19.40 15.96
C GLY A 24 28.84 19.26 14.48
N THR A 25 29.31 18.15 13.93
CA THR A 25 29.17 17.81 12.51
C THR A 25 28.67 16.37 12.40
N VAL A 26 27.67 16.15 11.54
CA VAL A 26 27.17 14.82 11.14
C VAL A 26 27.78 14.49 9.79
N LYS A 27 28.38 13.32 9.66
CA LYS A 27 29.07 12.90 8.43
C LYS A 27 29.00 11.39 8.21
N PHE A 28 29.28 11.00 6.96
CA PHE A 28 29.53 9.62 6.55
C PHE A 28 30.85 9.59 5.77
N GLY A 29 31.89 8.95 6.32
CA GLY A 29 33.23 9.07 5.80
C GLY A 29 33.72 10.54 5.81
N ASP A 30 34.01 11.05 4.62
CA ASP A 30 34.40 12.47 4.42
C ASP A 30 33.22 13.36 3.99
N GLU A 31 32.06 12.78 3.72
CA GLU A 31 30.86 13.46 3.24
C GLU A 31 30.01 14.01 4.41
N ALA A 32 29.63 15.29 4.30
CA ALA A 32 28.78 15.94 5.29
C ALA A 32 27.33 15.54 5.08
N ILE A 33 26.65 15.10 6.15
CA ILE A 33 25.22 14.76 6.09
C ILE A 33 24.38 15.97 6.51
N ALA A 34 23.74 16.56 5.52
CA ALA A 34 22.84 17.68 5.69
C ALA A 34 21.50 17.23 6.29
N TYR A 35 20.96 18.06 7.18
CA TYR A 35 19.58 17.93 7.72
C TYR A 35 19.30 16.64 8.50
N ALA A 36 20.33 15.97 8.99
CA ALA A 36 20.17 14.88 9.95
C ALA A 36 19.48 15.39 11.22
N ALA A 37 18.49 14.66 11.71
CA ALA A 37 17.77 15.01 12.92
C ALA A 37 18.58 14.58 14.16
N LEU A 38 18.84 15.51 15.09
CA LEU A 38 19.54 15.27 16.33
C LEU A 38 18.59 15.51 17.51
N LYS A 39 18.46 14.52 18.37
CA LYS A 39 17.60 14.54 19.55
C LYS A 39 18.42 14.24 20.79
N PHE A 40 18.51 15.20 21.69
CA PHE A 40 19.18 15.12 22.97
C PHE A 40 18.12 14.97 24.08
N THR A 41 18.08 13.82 24.73
CA THR A 41 17.05 13.49 25.71
C THR A 41 17.69 13.33 27.09
N ASN A 42 17.19 14.04 28.09
CA ASN A 42 17.45 13.77 29.49
C ASN A 42 16.15 13.37 30.22
N ALA A 43 16.19 13.18 31.52
CA ALA A 43 15.06 12.73 32.32
C ALA A 43 13.85 13.73 32.29
N GLU A 44 14.08 15.00 31.98
CA GLU A 44 13.11 16.08 32.13
C GLU A 44 12.64 16.63 30.78
N LYS A 45 13.53 16.69 29.78
CA LYS A 45 13.25 17.41 28.53
C LYS A 45 13.97 16.79 27.33
N VAL A 46 13.40 17.04 26.15
CA VAL A 46 13.98 16.69 24.85
C VAL A 46 14.32 17.98 24.11
N TYR A 47 15.56 18.06 23.64
CA TYR A 47 16.05 19.15 22.80
C TYR A 47 16.33 18.57 21.41
N GLN A 48 15.93 19.30 20.37
CA GLN A 48 16.07 18.85 18.98
C GLN A 48 16.74 19.93 18.13
N THR A 49 17.54 19.50 17.18
CA THR A 49 18.12 20.34 16.13
C THR A 49 18.33 19.50 14.88
N TYR A 50 18.71 20.15 13.79
CA TYR A 50 19.10 19.50 12.53
C TYR A 50 20.49 19.97 12.13
N SER A 51 21.24 19.13 11.40
CA SER A 51 22.44 19.60 10.73
C SER A 51 22.07 20.52 9.57
N ASN A 52 22.92 21.50 9.27
CA ASN A 52 22.76 22.40 8.11
C ASN A 52 23.30 21.76 6.83
N ALA A 53 23.32 22.49 5.71
CA ALA A 53 23.78 21.99 4.42
C ALA A 53 25.23 21.45 4.44
N GLU A 54 26.09 21.98 5.34
CA GLU A 54 27.46 21.54 5.55
C GLU A 54 27.60 20.45 6.63
N GLY A 55 26.47 19.81 7.02
CA GLY A 55 26.42 18.80 8.07
C GLY A 55 26.63 19.32 9.49
N LYS A 56 26.75 20.62 9.70
CA LYS A 56 27.03 21.23 11.00
C LYS A 56 25.76 21.53 11.76
N PHE A 57 25.77 21.37 13.10
CA PHE A 57 24.66 21.74 13.95
C PHE A 57 25.11 22.56 15.14
N THR A 58 24.21 23.36 15.68
CA THR A 58 24.36 24.11 16.93
C THR A 58 23.05 23.94 17.73
N LEU A 59 23.19 23.63 19.02
CA LEU A 59 22.03 23.46 19.90
C LEU A 59 22.36 24.02 21.27
N LYS A 60 21.49 24.89 21.81
CA LYS A 60 21.62 25.47 23.14
C LYS A 60 20.87 24.66 24.17
N ILE A 61 21.60 23.97 25.05
CA ILE A 61 21.06 23.08 26.09
C ILE A 61 21.78 23.28 27.43
N PRO A 62 21.13 22.93 28.57
CA PRO A 62 21.77 22.93 29.89
C PRO A 62 22.92 21.92 29.99
N TYR A 63 23.78 22.11 30.97
CA TYR A 63 24.73 21.06 31.38
C TYR A 63 23.99 19.83 31.88
N GLY A 64 24.51 18.64 31.58
CA GLY A 64 23.91 17.37 32.01
C GLY A 64 24.31 16.20 31.15
N GLU A 65 23.75 15.04 31.50
CA GLU A 65 23.85 13.83 30.69
C GLU A 65 22.65 13.70 29.76
N TYR A 66 22.92 13.38 28.51
CA TYR A 66 21.91 13.23 27.45
C TYR A 66 22.12 11.96 26.66
N ASN A 67 21.00 11.27 26.37
CA ASN A 67 20.97 10.30 25.29
C ASN A 67 20.81 11.07 23.98
N LEU A 68 21.86 11.08 23.18
CA LEU A 68 21.82 11.60 21.81
C LEU A 68 21.35 10.51 20.87
N ASN A 69 20.31 10.83 20.11
CA ASN A 69 19.83 10.04 18.99
C ASN A 69 20.00 10.87 17.71
N VAL A 70 20.61 10.29 16.67
CA VAL A 70 20.80 10.93 15.36
C VAL A 70 20.22 10.03 14.29
N ASP A 71 19.26 10.59 13.56
CA ASP A 71 18.51 9.90 12.51
C ASP A 71 18.67 10.61 11.17
N PHE A 72 18.89 9.85 10.11
CA PHE A 72 18.81 10.31 8.74
C PHE A 72 18.36 9.15 7.82
N VAL A 73 17.56 9.46 6.80
CA VAL A 73 17.02 8.46 5.87
C VAL A 73 18.15 7.72 5.16
N GLY A 74 18.06 6.39 5.12
CA GLY A 74 19.08 5.52 4.51
C GLY A 74 20.27 5.21 5.42
N TYR A 75 20.30 5.75 6.63
CA TYR A 75 21.38 5.51 7.60
C TYR A 75 20.84 4.89 8.89
N LYS A 76 21.71 4.14 9.57
CA LYS A 76 21.41 3.58 10.88
C LYS A 76 21.29 4.68 11.91
N THR A 77 20.26 4.58 12.74
CA THR A 77 20.10 5.46 13.90
C THR A 77 21.30 5.33 14.82
N LYS A 78 21.97 6.46 15.09
CA LYS A 78 23.11 6.51 16.01
C LYS A 78 22.66 6.88 17.41
N TYR A 79 22.90 6.01 18.37
CA TYR A 79 22.69 6.27 19.80
C TYR A 79 24.02 6.51 20.50
N LYS A 80 24.12 7.59 21.28
CA LYS A 80 25.30 7.90 22.06
C LYS A 80 24.93 8.58 23.39
N LEU A 81 25.41 8.06 24.51
CA LEU A 81 25.36 8.79 25.79
C LEU A 81 26.44 9.86 25.78
N ILE A 82 26.07 11.11 26.03
CA ILE A 82 27.00 12.23 26.07
C ILE A 82 26.78 13.05 27.34
N THR A 83 27.86 13.55 27.91
CA THR A 83 27.83 14.47 29.05
C THR A 83 28.24 15.85 28.59
N ILE A 84 27.35 16.82 28.72
CA ILE A 84 27.62 18.23 28.38
C ILE A 84 28.11 18.99 29.61
N THR A 85 29.32 19.49 29.54
CA THR A 85 29.98 20.23 30.63
C THR A 85 30.56 21.56 30.11
N ALA A 86 30.95 22.43 31.03
CA ALA A 86 31.58 23.71 30.69
C ALA A 86 32.86 23.59 29.83
N ASN A 87 33.51 22.43 29.86
CA ASN A 87 34.74 22.15 29.11
C ASN A 87 34.50 21.51 27.73
N ASN A 88 33.28 21.14 27.38
CA ASN A 88 32.94 20.52 26.07
C ASN A 88 32.83 21.60 24.98
N LYS A 89 33.89 22.32 24.73
CA LYS A 89 34.00 23.25 23.59
C LYS A 89 34.36 22.55 22.27
N ASN A 90 34.49 21.24 22.28
CA ASN A 90 34.86 20.49 21.10
C ASN A 90 33.65 20.19 20.24
N ASP A 91 33.76 20.42 18.95
CA ASP A 91 32.76 20.01 17.96
C ASP A 91 32.55 18.50 18.04
N LEU A 92 31.29 18.08 18.27
CA LEU A 92 30.91 16.67 18.27
C LEU A 92 30.97 16.16 16.83
N ILE A 93 31.79 15.14 16.57
CA ILE A 93 31.77 14.43 15.29
C ILE A 93 30.88 13.22 15.44
N ILE A 94 29.86 13.18 14.61
CA ILE A 94 28.90 12.09 14.55
C ILE A 94 29.00 11.45 13.19
N GLU A 95 29.52 10.23 13.16
CA GLU A 95 29.66 9.45 11.95
C GLU A 95 28.49 8.48 11.86
N LEU A 96 27.68 8.58 10.80
CA LEU A 96 26.59 7.66 10.49
C LEU A 96 27.12 6.50 9.65
N VAL A 97 26.34 5.43 9.62
CA VAL A 97 26.59 4.19 8.85
C VAL A 97 25.37 3.91 8.02
N GLU A 98 25.54 3.61 6.74
CA GLU A 98 24.41 3.27 5.86
C GLU A 98 23.65 2.05 6.36
N ASP A 99 22.32 2.13 6.28
CA ASP A 99 21.40 1.01 6.54
C ASP A 99 20.96 0.39 5.21
N LEU A 100 21.79 -0.50 4.67
CA LEU A 100 21.61 -1.06 3.33
C LEU A 100 20.40 -2.02 3.23
N LEU A 101 19.99 -2.62 4.35
CA LEU A 101 18.86 -3.53 4.44
C LEU A 101 17.61 -2.92 5.09
N GLY A 102 17.64 -1.62 5.44
CA GLY A 102 16.51 -0.94 6.08
C GLY A 102 16.14 -1.52 7.46
N LEU A 103 17.11 -2.06 8.20
CA LEU A 103 16.85 -2.75 9.47
C LEU A 103 16.55 -1.80 10.61
N ASP A 104 17.16 -0.60 10.61
CA ASP A 104 16.97 0.44 11.61
C ASP A 104 15.94 1.51 11.18
N GLU A 105 15.20 1.22 10.12
CA GLU A 105 14.16 2.10 9.60
C GLU A 105 13.02 2.31 10.60
N VAL A 106 12.49 3.54 10.65
CA VAL A 106 11.33 3.88 11.48
C VAL A 106 10.06 3.55 10.74
N VAL A 107 9.18 2.75 11.36
CA VAL A 107 7.87 2.37 10.81
C VAL A 107 6.74 2.89 11.69
N VAL A 108 5.54 3.05 11.11
CA VAL A 108 4.34 3.54 11.80
C VAL A 108 3.19 2.55 11.79
N SER A 109 3.14 1.65 10.81
CA SER A 109 1.99 0.74 10.61
C SER A 109 1.84 -0.33 11.70
N ALA A 110 2.92 -0.65 12.43
CA ALA A 110 2.91 -1.63 13.51
C ALA A 110 1.98 -1.24 14.67
N THR A 111 2.04 0.02 15.09
CA THR A 111 1.43 0.51 16.33
C THR A 111 0.77 1.88 16.20
N ARG A 112 0.68 2.46 15.00
CA ARG A 112 0.31 3.87 14.72
C ARG A 112 1.25 4.87 15.40
N ASN A 113 2.42 4.44 15.86
CA ASN A 113 3.48 5.29 16.41
C ASN A 113 4.77 5.04 15.67
N ARG A 114 5.62 6.04 15.63
CA ARG A 114 6.97 5.91 15.08
C ARG A 114 7.79 4.99 15.97
N VAL A 115 8.16 3.82 15.45
CA VAL A 115 8.96 2.80 16.13
C VAL A 115 10.01 2.26 15.19
N ASN A 116 11.20 1.95 15.71
CA ASN A 116 12.22 1.27 14.92
C ASN A 116 11.72 -0.12 14.50
N LYS A 117 11.91 -0.50 13.24
CA LYS A 117 11.47 -1.78 12.65
C LYS A 117 11.94 -3.00 13.45
N LYS A 118 13.19 -2.97 13.96
CA LYS A 118 13.72 -4.04 14.83
C LYS A 118 12.95 -4.14 16.16
N GLU A 119 12.53 -3.00 16.71
CA GLU A 119 11.83 -2.94 17.98
C GLU A 119 10.33 -3.23 17.86
N ALA A 120 9.76 -3.06 16.67
CA ALA A 120 8.34 -3.27 16.44
C ALA A 120 7.85 -4.62 16.97
N PRO A 121 6.68 -4.67 17.65
CA PRO A 121 6.15 -5.90 18.24
C PRO A 121 5.59 -6.86 17.18
N ILE A 122 5.36 -6.40 15.96
CA ILE A 122 4.96 -7.22 14.81
C ILE A 122 5.93 -7.04 13.65
N VAL A 123 5.88 -7.96 12.70
CA VAL A 123 6.66 -7.86 11.46
C VAL A 123 6.07 -6.77 10.58
N VAL A 124 6.93 -5.85 10.12
CA VAL A 124 6.62 -4.86 9.10
C VAL A 124 7.62 -5.02 7.96
N ASN A 125 7.14 -5.35 6.78
CA ASN A 125 7.98 -5.29 5.59
C ASN A 125 7.96 -3.85 5.03
N THR A 126 9.10 -3.40 4.54
CA THR A 126 9.26 -2.06 3.96
C THR A 126 9.83 -2.16 2.56
N LEU A 127 9.19 -1.48 1.61
CA LEU A 127 9.67 -1.32 0.24
C LEU A 127 10.05 0.15 0.07
N GLY A 128 11.34 0.44 0.09
CA GLY A 128 11.85 1.81 0.02
C GLY A 128 12.15 2.27 -1.41
N GLU A 129 12.55 3.52 -1.54
CA GLU A 129 12.86 4.18 -2.82
C GLU A 129 13.91 3.41 -3.66
N LYS A 130 14.93 2.82 -3.02
CA LYS A 130 15.98 2.04 -3.72
C LYS A 130 15.38 0.84 -4.48
N LEU A 131 14.40 0.15 -3.91
CA LEU A 131 13.72 -0.97 -4.58
C LEU A 131 12.82 -0.48 -5.71
N ILE A 132 12.02 0.58 -5.47
CA ILE A 132 11.16 1.18 -6.48
C ILE A 132 11.99 1.63 -7.71
N THR A 133 13.15 2.19 -7.48
CA THR A 133 14.09 2.58 -8.53
C THR A 133 14.70 1.35 -9.22
N ALA A 134 15.15 0.35 -8.46
CA ALA A 134 15.74 -0.88 -9.02
C ALA A 134 14.77 -1.63 -9.95
N THR A 135 13.49 -1.66 -9.60
CA THR A 135 12.42 -2.30 -10.39
C THR A 135 11.87 -1.42 -11.51
N GLN A 136 12.22 -0.12 -11.54
CA GLN A 136 11.61 0.87 -12.45
C GLN A 136 10.08 0.80 -12.43
N SER A 137 9.51 0.69 -11.21
CA SER A 137 8.07 0.62 -11.03
C SER A 137 7.41 1.95 -11.37
N LEU A 138 6.49 1.94 -12.32
CA LEU A 138 5.71 3.11 -12.73
C LEU A 138 4.46 3.28 -11.87
N ALA A 139 3.94 2.19 -11.30
CA ALA A 139 2.82 2.15 -10.37
C ALA A 139 3.22 1.47 -9.05
N VAL A 140 2.49 1.79 -7.98
CA VAL A 140 2.70 1.16 -6.65
C VAL A 140 2.55 -0.36 -6.73
N SER A 141 1.57 -0.84 -7.48
CA SER A 141 1.27 -2.26 -7.69
C SER A 141 2.50 -3.05 -8.14
N GLU A 142 3.28 -2.54 -9.10
CA GLU A 142 4.46 -3.22 -9.62
C GLU A 142 5.52 -3.49 -8.53
N SER A 143 5.70 -2.59 -7.56
CA SER A 143 6.69 -2.74 -6.49
C SER A 143 6.25 -3.72 -5.39
N LEU A 144 4.95 -3.93 -5.20
CA LEU A 144 4.42 -4.74 -4.10
C LEU A 144 4.78 -6.23 -4.20
N ASN A 145 4.98 -6.77 -5.41
CA ASN A 145 5.41 -8.15 -5.63
C ASN A 145 6.79 -8.49 -5.02
N TYR A 146 7.55 -7.47 -4.59
CA TYR A 146 8.86 -7.65 -3.95
C TYR A 146 8.78 -7.69 -2.41
N SER A 147 7.66 -8.20 -1.88
CA SER A 147 7.49 -8.48 -0.45
C SER A 147 6.95 -9.89 -0.25
N PRO A 148 7.48 -10.69 0.70
CA PRO A 148 6.92 -12.01 0.97
C PRO A 148 5.47 -11.89 1.41
N GLY A 149 4.62 -12.84 1.02
CA GLY A 149 3.19 -12.83 1.34
C GLY A 149 2.37 -11.85 0.52
N VAL A 150 2.96 -11.17 -0.46
CA VAL A 150 2.25 -10.23 -1.34
C VAL A 150 2.30 -10.72 -2.78
N ARG A 151 1.17 -10.68 -3.44
CA ARG A 151 1.03 -10.91 -4.87
C ARG A 151 0.06 -9.88 -5.45
N VAL A 152 0.47 -9.25 -6.54
CA VAL A 152 -0.39 -8.40 -7.36
C VAL A 152 -0.81 -9.19 -8.59
N GLU A 153 -2.07 -9.20 -8.89
CA GLU A 153 -2.63 -9.85 -10.07
C GLU A 153 -3.52 -8.89 -10.86
N ASN A 154 -3.63 -9.15 -12.15
CA ASN A 154 -4.65 -8.56 -13.00
C ASN A 154 -5.84 -9.49 -13.03
N ASN A 155 -7.03 -8.94 -12.95
CA ASN A 155 -8.29 -9.70 -12.90
C ASN A 155 -9.16 -9.47 -14.13
N CYS A 156 -8.81 -8.53 -15.01
CA CYS A 156 -9.57 -8.26 -16.21
C CYS A 156 -8.66 -7.73 -17.33
N GLN A 157 -8.79 -8.28 -18.51
CA GLN A 157 -8.04 -7.87 -19.70
C GLN A 157 -8.50 -6.51 -20.24
N ASN A 158 -9.81 -6.23 -20.17
CA ASN A 158 -10.40 -5.09 -20.86
C ASN A 158 -10.33 -3.78 -20.07
N CYS A 159 -10.14 -3.82 -18.73
CA CYS A 159 -10.01 -2.61 -17.91
C CYS A 159 -8.66 -2.50 -17.17
N GLY A 160 -7.87 -3.58 -17.15
CA GLY A 160 -6.60 -3.62 -16.45
C GLY A 160 -6.77 -3.48 -14.93
N PHE A 161 -7.77 -4.14 -14.37
CA PHE A 161 -8.02 -4.19 -12.94
C PHE A 161 -6.95 -4.97 -12.20
N THR A 162 -6.34 -4.37 -11.16
CA THR A 162 -5.30 -5.00 -10.36
C THR A 162 -5.73 -5.18 -8.91
N GLN A 163 -5.43 -6.34 -8.33
CA GLN A 163 -5.67 -6.66 -6.91
C GLN A 163 -4.37 -6.97 -6.17
N VAL A 164 -4.34 -6.66 -4.86
CA VAL A 164 -3.22 -6.99 -3.96
C VAL A 164 -3.65 -8.08 -2.99
N ARG A 165 -3.22 -9.30 -3.24
CA ARG A 165 -3.41 -10.43 -2.33
C ARG A 165 -2.36 -10.41 -1.23
N LEU A 166 -2.80 -10.60 0.02
CA LEU A 166 -1.92 -10.76 1.17
C LEU A 166 -2.09 -12.15 1.77
N ASN A 167 -1.00 -12.93 1.85
CA ASN A 167 -1.01 -14.30 2.36
C ASN A 167 -2.16 -15.16 1.76
N GLY A 168 -2.37 -15.06 0.44
CA GLY A 168 -3.37 -15.83 -0.29
C GLY A 168 -4.82 -15.37 -0.15
N LEU A 169 -5.11 -14.34 0.63
CA LEU A 169 -6.42 -13.71 0.71
C LEU A 169 -6.59 -12.63 -0.35
N ASP A 170 -7.78 -12.51 -0.88
CA ASP A 170 -8.13 -11.57 -1.97
C ASP A 170 -7.88 -10.10 -1.61
N GLY A 171 -7.80 -9.25 -2.61
CA GLY A 171 -7.55 -7.83 -2.45
C GLY A 171 -8.57 -7.10 -1.60
N SER A 172 -9.81 -7.55 -1.63
CA SER A 172 -10.91 -7.05 -0.81
C SER A 172 -10.71 -7.21 0.71
N TYR A 173 -9.81 -8.10 1.13
CA TYR A 173 -9.38 -8.29 2.52
C TYR A 173 -8.16 -7.43 2.92
N SER A 174 -7.60 -6.65 1.99
CA SER A 174 -6.40 -5.87 2.16
C SER A 174 -6.73 -4.38 2.25
N GLN A 175 -6.38 -3.73 3.38
CA GLN A 175 -6.62 -2.30 3.57
C GLN A 175 -5.44 -1.49 3.01
N ILE A 176 -5.72 -0.66 2.01
CA ILE A 176 -4.75 0.29 1.47
C ILE A 176 -4.86 1.62 2.22
N LEU A 177 -3.71 2.14 2.65
CA LEU A 177 -3.61 3.38 3.41
C LEU A 177 -2.63 4.34 2.73
N VAL A 178 -2.89 5.64 2.84
CA VAL A 178 -1.92 6.69 2.52
C VAL A 178 -1.63 7.49 3.79
N ASN A 179 -0.37 7.54 4.20
CA ASN A 179 0.05 8.18 5.46
C ASN A 179 -0.76 7.72 6.67
N SER A 180 -1.02 6.40 6.78
CA SER A 180 -1.81 5.74 7.83
C SER A 180 -3.29 6.09 7.87
N ARG A 181 -3.87 6.57 6.77
CA ARG A 181 -5.28 6.92 6.65
C ARG A 181 -5.94 6.10 5.55
N ALA A 182 -7.12 5.57 5.83
CA ALA A 182 -7.95 4.94 4.82
C ALA A 182 -8.55 6.04 3.93
N VAL A 183 -8.01 6.21 2.73
CA VAL A 183 -8.48 7.23 1.77
C VAL A 183 -9.25 6.61 0.62
N PHE A 184 -9.17 5.29 0.43
CA PHE A 184 -9.82 4.61 -0.67
C PHE A 184 -11.21 4.10 -0.26
N SER A 185 -12.18 4.42 -1.10
CA SER A 185 -13.51 3.82 -1.07
C SER A 185 -13.50 2.42 -1.69
N ALA A 186 -14.65 1.76 -1.72
CA ALA A 186 -14.85 0.52 -2.47
C ALA A 186 -14.47 0.69 -3.95
N LEU A 187 -14.92 1.77 -4.60
CA LEU A 187 -14.61 2.05 -6.00
C LEU A 187 -13.11 2.24 -6.26
N ASN A 188 -12.45 3.04 -5.44
CA ASN A 188 -11.06 3.42 -5.65
C ASN A 188 -10.03 2.43 -5.09
N SER A 189 -10.43 1.45 -4.32
CA SER A 189 -9.51 0.38 -3.87
C SER A 189 -9.01 -0.48 -5.03
N VAL A 190 -9.70 -0.47 -6.15
CA VAL A 190 -9.35 -1.15 -7.40
C VAL A 190 -8.23 -0.43 -8.15
N TYR A 191 -8.48 0.82 -8.51
CA TYR A 191 -7.60 1.56 -9.40
C TYR A 191 -6.60 2.48 -8.67
N GLY A 192 -6.88 2.78 -7.39
CA GLY A 192 -6.15 3.77 -6.62
C GLY A 192 -4.65 3.49 -6.45
N LEU A 193 -4.23 2.23 -6.44
CA LEU A 193 -2.81 1.86 -6.36
C LEU A 193 -2.02 2.29 -7.60
N GLU A 194 -2.65 2.28 -8.77
CA GLU A 194 -2.01 2.71 -10.02
C GLU A 194 -2.06 4.23 -10.22
N GLN A 195 -2.92 4.90 -9.45
CA GLN A 195 -3.10 6.34 -9.51
C GLN A 195 -2.10 7.13 -8.66
N ILE A 196 -1.37 6.47 -7.75
CA ILE A 196 -0.35 7.12 -6.90
C ILE A 196 1.01 7.11 -7.62
N PRO A 197 1.58 8.29 -7.91
CA PRO A 197 2.90 8.38 -8.53
C PRO A 197 4.00 7.83 -7.62
N THR A 198 4.82 6.91 -8.13
CA THR A 198 5.88 6.26 -7.33
C THR A 198 6.97 7.22 -6.86
N GLN A 199 7.24 8.31 -7.58
CA GLN A 199 8.25 9.29 -7.22
C GLN A 199 7.98 10.07 -5.93
N ILE A 200 6.72 10.13 -5.46
CA ILE A 200 6.39 10.78 -4.17
C ILE A 200 6.49 9.84 -2.98
N ILE A 201 6.75 8.57 -3.21
CA ILE A 201 6.78 7.55 -2.17
C ILE A 201 8.13 7.56 -1.47
N ASP A 202 8.12 7.71 -0.15
CA ASP A 202 9.27 7.46 0.72
C ASP A 202 9.47 5.96 0.89
N LYS A 203 8.38 5.28 1.28
CA LYS A 203 8.34 3.83 1.44
C LYS A 203 6.90 3.31 1.48
N ILE A 204 6.77 2.00 1.29
CA ILE A 204 5.52 1.26 1.50
C ILE A 204 5.74 0.34 2.69
N GLU A 205 4.89 0.43 3.70
CA GLU A 205 4.91 -0.45 4.88
C GLU A 205 3.81 -1.48 4.76
N ILE A 206 4.17 -2.76 4.86
CA ILE A 206 3.24 -3.89 4.72
C ILE A 206 3.20 -4.64 6.04
N VAL A 207 2.00 -4.74 6.61
CA VAL A 207 1.69 -5.55 7.79
C VAL A 207 0.73 -6.64 7.35
N ARG A 208 1.16 -7.88 7.45
CA ARG A 208 0.33 -9.06 7.15
C ARG A 208 -0.41 -9.50 8.40
N SER A 209 -1.72 -9.71 8.27
CA SER A 209 -2.66 -10.04 9.34
C SER A 209 -2.81 -8.98 10.45
N GLY A 210 -3.92 -9.02 11.15
CA GLY A 210 -4.15 -8.22 12.37
C GLY A 210 -4.34 -6.72 12.19
N GLY A 211 -4.60 -6.22 10.99
CA GLY A 211 -4.79 -4.80 10.71
C GLY A 211 -6.07 -4.23 11.33
N SER A 212 -7.15 -5.00 11.43
CA SER A 212 -8.47 -4.52 11.83
C SER A 212 -8.51 -3.92 13.23
N ALA A 213 -7.69 -4.39 14.16
CA ALA A 213 -7.61 -3.84 15.52
C ALA A 213 -7.11 -2.38 15.57
N LEU A 214 -6.49 -1.88 14.50
CA LEU A 214 -6.03 -0.50 14.38
C LEU A 214 -6.75 0.28 13.28
N PHE A 215 -7.00 -0.37 12.14
CA PHE A 215 -7.44 0.30 10.90
C PHE A 215 -8.91 -0.01 10.55
N GLY A 216 -9.58 -0.89 11.30
CA GLY A 216 -11.01 -1.19 11.16
C GLY A 216 -11.32 -2.22 10.08
N SER A 217 -12.47 -2.06 9.42
CA SER A 217 -12.96 -2.96 8.38
C SER A 217 -11.98 -3.13 7.22
N ASN A 218 -12.05 -4.26 6.52
CA ASN A 218 -11.26 -4.61 5.32
C ASN A 218 -9.76 -4.83 5.57
N ALA A 219 -9.28 -4.84 6.82
CA ALA A 219 -7.89 -5.13 7.15
C ALA A 219 -7.70 -6.57 7.69
N ILE A 220 -8.46 -7.53 7.18
CA ILE A 220 -8.41 -8.95 7.54
C ILE A 220 -7.06 -9.56 7.17
N ALA A 221 -6.67 -9.46 5.91
CA ALA A 221 -5.40 -9.96 5.39
C ALA A 221 -4.21 -9.10 5.87
N GLY A 222 -4.46 -7.81 6.10
CA GLY A 222 -3.44 -6.88 6.55
C GLY A 222 -3.61 -5.46 5.99
N THR A 223 -2.51 -4.71 6.04
CA THR A 223 -2.49 -3.33 5.55
C THR A 223 -1.27 -3.07 4.67
N VAL A 224 -1.49 -2.30 3.61
CA VAL A 224 -0.45 -1.72 2.75
C VAL A 224 -0.51 -0.20 2.95
N ASN A 225 0.48 0.37 3.62
CA ASN A 225 0.52 1.78 3.98
C ASN A 225 1.58 2.53 3.16
N ILE A 226 1.14 3.38 2.28
CA ILE A 226 1.99 4.18 1.40
C ILE A 226 2.38 5.45 2.15
N ILE A 227 3.65 5.59 2.48
CA ILE A 227 4.20 6.77 3.16
C ILE A 227 4.80 7.69 2.11
N THR A 228 4.30 8.91 2.04
CA THR A 228 4.78 9.91 1.07
C THR A 228 5.96 10.69 1.63
N LYS A 229 6.89 11.08 0.76
CA LYS A 229 8.06 11.91 1.09
C LYS A 229 7.66 13.18 1.80
N ASP A 230 8.44 13.55 2.83
CA ASP A 230 8.37 14.87 3.45
C ASP A 230 9.34 15.84 2.74
N PRO A 231 8.96 17.10 2.50
CA PRO A 231 9.90 18.10 2.01
C PRO A 231 10.88 18.45 3.13
N VAL A 232 12.11 17.98 3.01
CA VAL A 232 13.21 18.23 3.97
C VAL A 232 14.40 18.95 3.33
N LEU A 233 14.45 18.99 1.99
CA LEU A 233 15.53 19.56 1.20
C LEU A 233 14.95 20.39 0.05
N ASN A 234 15.69 21.41 -0.39
CA ASN A 234 15.38 22.14 -1.63
C ASN A 234 15.89 21.33 -2.83
N THR A 235 15.01 20.59 -3.44
CA THR A 235 15.28 19.70 -4.58
C THR A 235 14.29 19.93 -5.70
N TRP A 236 14.66 19.54 -6.91
CA TRP A 236 13.74 19.45 -8.04
C TRP A 236 14.23 18.39 -9.02
N GLU A 237 13.30 17.73 -9.66
CA GLU A 237 13.55 16.67 -10.64
C GLU A 237 12.50 16.74 -11.74
N VAL A 238 12.93 16.56 -12.98
CA VAL A 238 12.09 16.30 -14.14
C VAL A 238 12.56 15.00 -14.76
N GLY A 239 11.66 14.07 -14.96
CA GLY A 239 11.96 12.75 -15.51
C GLY A 239 11.10 12.43 -16.73
N SER A 240 11.66 11.64 -17.64
CA SER A 240 10.95 11.03 -18.75
C SER A 240 11.33 9.56 -18.85
N TYR A 241 10.35 8.73 -19.19
CA TYR A 241 10.51 7.29 -19.40
C TYR A 241 9.78 6.92 -20.70
N LEU A 242 10.41 6.05 -21.48
CA LEU A 242 9.84 5.39 -22.64
C LEU A 242 10.03 3.89 -22.49
N GLY A 243 8.92 3.15 -22.40
CA GLY A 243 8.86 1.70 -22.54
C GLY A 243 8.39 1.31 -23.93
N LEU A 244 8.89 0.19 -24.45
CA LEU A 244 8.43 -0.44 -25.68
C LEU A 244 7.99 -1.87 -25.32
N ILE A 245 6.68 -2.06 -25.12
CA ILE A 245 6.03 -3.34 -24.80
C ILE A 245 6.10 -4.20 -26.06
N ASP A 246 6.57 -5.44 -25.92
CA ASP A 246 6.88 -6.38 -27.00
C ASP A 246 7.81 -5.80 -28.11
N GLY A 247 8.50 -4.71 -27.78
CA GLY A 247 9.48 -4.04 -28.65
C GLY A 247 8.93 -2.92 -29.53
N ASP A 248 7.63 -2.69 -29.61
CA ASP A 248 7.01 -1.72 -30.49
C ASP A 248 5.91 -0.85 -29.85
N THR A 249 5.13 -1.36 -28.89
CA THR A 249 4.03 -0.64 -28.27
C THR A 249 4.53 0.30 -27.16
N PRO A 250 4.36 1.63 -27.29
CA PRO A 250 4.98 2.56 -26.40
C PRO A 250 4.18 2.83 -25.12
N ASP A 251 4.91 2.93 -23.99
CA ASP A 251 4.48 3.47 -22.70
C ASP A 251 5.34 4.69 -22.35
N ARG A 252 4.77 5.86 -22.35
CA ARG A 252 5.47 7.15 -22.21
C ARG A 252 5.09 7.80 -20.90
N VAL A 253 6.09 8.21 -20.12
CA VAL A 253 5.89 8.93 -18.87
C VAL A 253 6.71 10.21 -18.86
N LEU A 254 6.08 11.30 -18.44
CA LEU A 254 6.73 12.55 -18.06
C LEU A 254 6.36 12.85 -16.61
N ASN A 255 7.34 13.15 -15.78
CA ASN A 255 7.08 13.48 -14.39
C ASN A 255 7.95 14.64 -13.91
N PHE A 256 7.48 15.31 -12.85
CA PHE A 256 8.28 16.28 -12.12
C PHE A 256 8.00 16.18 -10.62
N ASN A 257 9.00 16.55 -9.82
CA ASN A 257 8.91 16.69 -8.40
C ASN A 257 9.78 17.87 -7.95
N ALA A 258 9.26 18.72 -7.06
CA ALA A 258 10.01 19.84 -6.51
C ALA A 258 9.67 20.01 -5.04
N SER A 259 10.69 20.13 -4.19
CA SER A 259 10.57 20.38 -2.76
C SER A 259 11.25 21.69 -2.39
N LEU A 260 10.56 22.51 -1.61
CA LEU A 260 11.03 23.78 -1.08
C LEU A 260 10.91 23.75 0.44
N VAL A 261 11.94 24.17 1.13
CA VAL A 261 11.98 24.17 2.60
C VAL A 261 12.58 25.46 3.08
N SER A 262 12.01 26.06 4.14
CA SER A 262 12.58 27.22 4.80
C SER A 262 13.87 26.86 5.55
N ASP A 263 14.79 27.81 5.67
CA ASP A 263 16.10 27.60 6.33
C ASP A 263 15.98 27.12 7.79
N ASP A 264 14.90 27.51 8.48
CA ASP A 264 14.61 27.09 9.84
C ASP A 264 13.83 25.75 9.93
N LEU A 265 13.57 25.11 8.80
CA LEU A 265 12.78 23.87 8.66
C LEU A 265 11.38 23.94 9.30
N ARG A 266 10.84 25.14 9.45
CA ARG A 266 9.49 25.34 9.99
C ARG A 266 8.39 25.20 8.96
N SER A 267 8.70 25.41 7.70
CA SER A 267 7.75 25.21 6.59
C SER A 267 8.40 24.50 5.43
N GLY A 268 7.60 23.72 4.74
CA GLY A 268 8.04 23.06 3.52
C GLY A 268 6.85 22.76 2.61
N ALA A 269 7.16 22.63 1.33
CA ALA A 269 6.21 22.33 0.27
C ALA A 269 6.84 21.36 -0.72
N THR A 270 6.08 20.34 -1.12
CA THR A 270 6.40 19.50 -2.27
C THR A 270 5.30 19.67 -3.32
N PHE A 271 5.71 19.84 -4.57
CA PHE A 271 4.83 19.83 -5.74
C PHE A 271 5.27 18.70 -6.66
N TYR A 272 4.34 17.94 -7.18
CA TYR A 272 4.63 16.82 -8.07
C TYR A 272 3.57 16.69 -9.15
N GLY A 273 3.96 16.08 -10.25
CA GLY A 273 3.05 15.73 -11.31
C GLY A 273 3.59 14.60 -12.17
N ILE A 274 2.65 13.89 -12.79
CA ILE A 274 2.94 12.83 -13.74
C ILE A 274 1.93 12.90 -14.88
N HIS A 275 2.42 12.65 -16.09
CA HIS A 275 1.61 12.36 -17.25
C HIS A 275 2.10 11.06 -17.87
N ARG A 276 1.26 10.03 -17.91
CA ARG A 276 1.51 8.73 -18.54
C ARG A 276 0.55 8.53 -19.69
N ASN A 277 1.09 8.02 -20.79
CA ASN A 277 0.33 7.59 -21.95
C ASN A 277 0.91 6.25 -22.41
N ARG A 278 0.14 5.17 -22.22
CA ARG A 278 0.43 3.83 -22.68
C ARG A 278 -0.56 3.46 -23.76
N ASP A 279 -0.05 3.06 -24.91
CA ASP A 279 -0.85 2.56 -26.00
C ASP A 279 -1.32 1.12 -25.66
N GLU A 280 -2.41 0.68 -26.26
CA GLU A 280 -2.95 -0.67 -26.11
C GLU A 280 -2.04 -1.73 -26.75
N TRP A 281 -2.10 -2.97 -26.24
CA TRP A 281 -1.37 -4.08 -26.82
C TRP A 281 -2.26 -5.31 -26.95
N ASP A 282 -2.23 -5.94 -28.12
CA ASP A 282 -2.94 -7.15 -28.51
C ASP A 282 -1.90 -8.28 -28.60
N ALA A 283 -1.99 -9.29 -27.71
CA ALA A 283 -0.99 -10.34 -27.57
C ALA A 283 -1.02 -11.37 -28.69
N ASN A 284 -2.20 -11.67 -29.21
CA ASN A 284 -2.46 -12.79 -30.11
C ASN A 284 -2.86 -12.36 -31.55
N GLY A 285 -3.03 -11.07 -31.79
CA GLY A 285 -3.33 -10.48 -33.11
C GLY A 285 -4.78 -10.67 -33.54
N ASP A 286 -5.71 -10.87 -32.61
CA ASP A 286 -7.13 -11.08 -32.90
C ASP A 286 -7.93 -9.77 -32.99
N GLY A 287 -7.30 -8.65 -32.68
CA GLY A 287 -7.91 -7.32 -32.66
C GLY A 287 -8.54 -6.93 -31.33
N PHE A 288 -8.35 -7.73 -30.26
CA PHE A 288 -8.77 -7.44 -28.90
C PHE A 288 -7.54 -7.24 -28.00
N THR A 289 -7.61 -6.31 -27.10
CA THR A 289 -6.46 -5.94 -26.26
C THR A 289 -6.31 -6.86 -25.05
N GLU A 290 -5.07 -7.20 -24.66
CA GLU A 290 -4.68 -7.80 -23.38
C GLU A 290 -4.07 -6.75 -22.45
N VAL A 291 -3.54 -5.65 -22.98
CA VAL A 291 -3.11 -4.50 -22.21
C VAL A 291 -3.88 -3.26 -22.68
N VAL A 292 -4.59 -2.64 -21.78
CA VAL A 292 -5.48 -1.50 -22.08
C VAL A 292 -4.71 -0.24 -22.42
N GLU A 293 -5.29 0.62 -23.27
CA GLU A 293 -4.90 2.02 -23.40
C GLU A 293 -5.03 2.71 -22.03
N LEU A 294 -4.03 3.49 -21.63
CA LEU A 294 -4.02 4.22 -20.37
C LEU A 294 -3.50 5.64 -20.57
N LYS A 295 -4.28 6.63 -20.17
CA LYS A 295 -3.86 8.03 -20.07
C LYS A 295 -4.09 8.50 -18.63
N ASN A 296 -3.04 8.87 -17.93
CA ASN A 296 -3.11 9.35 -16.54
C ASN A 296 -2.40 10.70 -16.43
N THR A 297 -3.08 11.67 -15.84
CA THR A 297 -2.48 12.96 -15.48
C THR A 297 -2.79 13.25 -14.04
N THR A 298 -1.76 13.28 -13.21
CA THR A 298 -1.86 13.56 -11.77
C THR A 298 -1.02 14.79 -11.44
N PHE A 299 -1.57 15.66 -10.62
CA PHE A 299 -0.86 16.78 -10.01
C PHE A 299 -1.18 16.84 -8.52
N GLY A 300 -0.18 17.09 -7.68
CA GLY A 300 -0.41 17.17 -6.24
C GLY A 300 0.61 18.01 -5.50
N THR A 301 0.29 18.26 -4.24
CA THR A 301 1.15 19.03 -3.30
C THR A 301 1.05 18.46 -1.90
N LYS A 302 2.14 18.56 -1.15
CA LYS A 302 2.19 18.31 0.29
C LYS A 302 2.88 19.49 0.96
N LEU A 303 2.19 20.09 1.92
CA LEU A 303 2.66 21.27 2.65
C LEU A 303 2.77 20.94 4.13
N TYR A 304 3.76 21.50 4.80
CA TYR A 304 3.75 21.52 6.26
C TYR A 304 4.14 22.86 6.83
N TYR A 305 3.62 23.13 8.02
CA TYR A 305 4.00 24.26 8.84
C TYR A 305 4.13 23.85 10.32
N LYS A 306 5.22 24.21 10.98
CA LYS A 306 5.48 23.97 12.40
C LYS A 306 5.27 25.27 13.19
N PRO A 307 4.09 25.51 13.76
CA PRO A 307 3.83 26.70 14.59
C PRO A 307 4.78 26.79 15.78
N THR A 308 5.13 25.63 16.34
CA THR A 308 6.12 25.46 17.42
C THR A 308 7.03 24.29 17.12
N ASP A 309 8.08 24.11 17.89
CA ASP A 309 9.00 22.94 17.76
C ASP A 309 8.29 21.60 18.13
N HIS A 310 7.14 21.69 18.77
CA HIS A 310 6.33 20.55 19.23
C HIS A 310 5.04 20.34 18.45
N SER A 311 4.75 21.17 17.44
CA SER A 311 3.51 21.05 16.68
C SER A 311 3.76 21.15 15.18
N ARG A 312 2.96 20.40 14.40
CA ARG A 312 3.02 20.39 12.95
C ARG A 312 1.63 20.34 12.35
N LEU A 313 1.34 21.28 11.47
CA LEU A 313 0.21 21.21 10.56
C LEU A 313 0.70 20.65 9.23
N THR A 314 0.01 19.64 8.68
CA THR A 314 0.29 19.06 7.35
C THR A 314 -0.98 19.14 6.51
N LEU A 315 -0.84 19.52 5.25
CA LEU A 315 -1.89 19.52 4.25
C LEU A 315 -1.37 18.84 3.00
N ASP A 316 -2.14 17.93 2.44
CA ASP A 316 -1.90 17.28 1.15
C ASP A 316 -3.14 17.44 0.26
N ALA A 317 -2.91 17.58 -1.04
CA ALA A 317 -3.95 17.64 -2.06
C ALA A 317 -3.44 17.06 -3.37
N THR A 318 -4.29 16.28 -4.04
CA THR A 318 -4.00 15.66 -5.33
C THR A 318 -5.23 15.74 -6.21
N VAL A 319 -5.03 16.06 -7.46
CA VAL A 319 -6.05 15.98 -8.52
C VAL A 319 -5.54 15.01 -9.59
N LEU A 320 -6.43 14.19 -10.10
CA LEU A 320 -6.13 13.15 -11.05
C LEU A 320 -7.23 13.06 -12.10
N ASN A 321 -6.81 12.91 -13.34
CA ASN A 321 -7.66 12.49 -14.46
C ASN A 321 -7.04 11.24 -15.08
N GLU A 322 -7.79 10.15 -15.14
CA GLU A 322 -7.37 8.90 -15.72
C GLU A 322 -8.41 8.41 -16.73
N TYR A 323 -7.94 7.99 -17.88
CA TYR A 323 -8.71 7.31 -18.92
C TYR A 323 -8.11 5.95 -19.18
N ARG A 324 -8.95 4.91 -19.25
CA ARG A 324 -8.60 3.53 -19.60
C ARG A 324 -9.59 3.01 -20.62
N ARG A 325 -9.08 2.24 -21.57
CA ARG A 325 -9.94 1.54 -22.52
C ARG A 325 -9.27 0.27 -23.02
N GLY A 326 -10.03 -0.83 -23.01
CA GLY A 326 -9.66 -2.10 -23.63
C GLY A 326 -10.85 -2.71 -24.37
N GLY A 327 -10.59 -3.78 -25.11
CA GLY A 327 -11.53 -4.44 -25.98
C GLY A 327 -11.09 -4.39 -27.44
N ASP A 328 -12.03 -4.30 -28.37
CA ASP A 328 -11.76 -4.25 -29.81
C ASP A 328 -12.03 -2.86 -30.40
N ARG A 329 -11.40 -2.58 -31.55
CA ARG A 329 -11.65 -1.38 -32.39
C ARG A 329 -11.72 -0.08 -31.58
N LEU A 330 -10.61 0.25 -30.87
CA LEU A 330 -10.53 1.41 -29.98
C LEU A 330 -10.75 2.77 -30.70
N ASP A 331 -10.69 2.79 -32.03
CA ASP A 331 -11.00 3.95 -32.91
C ASP A 331 -12.50 4.25 -33.03
N LEU A 332 -13.38 3.30 -32.65
CA LEU A 332 -14.82 3.46 -32.71
C LEU A 332 -15.41 3.82 -31.33
N PRO A 333 -16.61 4.48 -31.30
CA PRO A 333 -17.37 4.60 -30.08
C PRO A 333 -17.63 3.23 -29.40
N PRO A 334 -17.57 3.11 -28.05
CA PRO A 334 -17.70 1.85 -27.33
C PRO A 334 -18.90 0.99 -27.75
N HIS A 335 -20.06 1.57 -27.95
CA HIS A 335 -21.32 0.86 -28.34
C HIS A 335 -21.34 0.33 -29.78
N LEU A 336 -20.29 0.57 -30.58
CA LEU A 336 -20.13 0.04 -31.93
C LEU A 336 -19.09 -1.09 -32.01
N THR A 337 -18.50 -1.46 -30.90
CA THR A 337 -17.49 -2.51 -30.76
C THR A 337 -18.13 -3.82 -30.27
N ASP A 338 -17.43 -4.92 -30.32
CA ASP A 338 -17.94 -6.20 -29.85
C ASP A 338 -17.78 -6.32 -28.32
N ILE A 339 -16.60 -5.97 -27.77
CA ILE A 339 -16.37 -5.87 -26.33
C ILE A 339 -15.61 -4.59 -26.06
N THR A 340 -16.09 -3.78 -25.13
CA THR A 340 -15.34 -2.62 -24.63
C THR A 340 -15.60 -2.39 -23.15
N GLU A 341 -14.53 -2.13 -22.44
CA GLU A 341 -14.55 -1.49 -21.14
C GLU A 341 -13.80 -0.16 -21.23
N GLU A 342 -14.50 0.93 -20.95
CA GLU A 342 -13.98 2.29 -21.02
C GLU A 342 -14.29 3.03 -19.72
N LEU A 343 -13.27 3.61 -19.10
CA LEU A 343 -13.38 4.31 -17.83
C LEU A 343 -12.70 5.66 -17.88
N THR A 344 -13.36 6.68 -17.39
CA THR A 344 -12.77 7.99 -17.12
C THR A 344 -12.96 8.34 -15.65
N HIS A 345 -11.86 8.44 -14.88
CA HIS A 345 -11.88 8.84 -13.49
C HIS A 345 -11.41 10.28 -13.33
N ASN A 346 -12.24 11.11 -12.70
CA ASN A 346 -11.87 12.43 -12.22
C ASN A 346 -11.85 12.40 -10.71
N THR A 347 -10.65 12.38 -10.11
CA THR A 347 -10.49 12.20 -8.66
C THR A 347 -9.82 13.41 -8.04
N ILE A 348 -10.37 13.86 -6.92
CA ILE A 348 -9.75 14.84 -6.02
C ILE A 348 -9.59 14.16 -4.67
N MET A 349 -8.37 14.14 -4.15
CA MET A 349 -8.09 13.64 -2.82
C MET A 349 -7.24 14.62 -2.02
N GLY A 350 -7.38 14.59 -0.71
CA GLY A 350 -6.56 15.41 0.15
C GLY A 350 -6.76 15.13 1.62
N GLY A 351 -5.88 15.71 2.42
CA GLY A 351 -5.91 15.52 3.85
C GLY A 351 -5.30 16.69 4.61
N VAL A 352 -5.71 16.79 5.86
CA VAL A 352 -5.16 17.73 6.83
C VAL A 352 -4.88 17.01 8.12
N SER A 353 -3.74 17.29 8.76
CA SER A 353 -3.47 16.84 10.12
C SER A 353 -2.80 17.92 10.94
N TYR A 354 -3.12 17.91 12.22
CA TYR A 354 -2.44 18.69 13.24
C TYR A 354 -1.89 17.76 14.32
N ASP A 355 -0.58 17.72 14.41
CA ASP A 355 0.18 16.87 15.33
C ASP A 355 0.80 17.74 16.41
N PHE A 356 0.69 17.32 17.66
CA PHE A 356 1.23 18.05 18.81
C PHE A 356 1.87 17.09 19.81
N ASN A 357 3.08 17.44 20.27
CA ASN A 357 3.78 16.79 21.38
C ASN A 357 3.91 17.75 22.56
N ASN A 358 3.82 17.23 23.77
CA ASN A 358 4.24 18.04 24.92
C ASN A 358 5.78 18.22 24.94
N GLU A 359 6.31 19.17 25.70
CA GLU A 359 7.75 19.48 25.75
C GLU A 359 8.64 18.29 26.10
N ALA A 360 8.14 17.35 26.91
CA ALA A 360 8.85 16.12 27.29
C ALA A 360 8.72 15.00 26.24
N ASN A 361 7.98 15.21 25.14
CA ASN A 361 7.62 14.21 24.13
C ASN A 361 7.06 12.90 24.71
N THR A 362 6.37 13.01 25.85
CA THR A 362 5.71 11.87 26.52
C THR A 362 4.25 11.73 26.12
N ASN A 363 3.62 12.80 25.64
CA ASN A 363 2.25 12.81 25.15
C ASN A 363 2.24 13.32 23.71
N TYR A 364 1.64 12.55 22.83
CA TYR A 364 1.40 12.91 21.43
C TYR A 364 -0.09 12.92 21.15
N TYR A 365 -0.52 13.92 20.42
CA TYR A 365 -1.90 14.11 19.96
C TYR A 365 -1.88 14.33 18.45
N SER A 366 -2.81 13.72 17.76
CA SER A 366 -3.04 13.92 16.34
C SER A 366 -4.52 14.06 16.05
N ILE A 367 -4.89 15.11 15.32
CA ILE A 367 -6.23 15.29 14.74
C ILE A 367 -6.03 15.30 13.24
N TYR A 368 -6.82 14.52 12.54
CA TYR A 368 -6.70 14.43 11.08
C TYR A 368 -8.04 14.25 10.40
N SER A 369 -8.10 14.69 9.15
CA SER A 369 -9.20 14.40 8.23
C SER A 369 -8.65 14.20 6.84
N SER A 370 -9.20 13.22 6.11
CA SER A 370 -8.91 12.99 4.69
C SER A 370 -10.21 12.83 3.93
N VAL A 371 -10.17 13.21 2.66
CA VAL A 371 -11.30 13.11 1.74
C VAL A 371 -10.81 12.64 0.38
N GLN A 372 -11.60 11.80 -0.26
CA GLN A 372 -11.48 11.47 -1.67
C GLN A 372 -12.86 11.58 -2.32
N PHE A 373 -12.91 12.25 -3.44
CA PHE A 373 -14.09 12.33 -4.30
C PHE A 373 -13.70 11.89 -5.70
N THR A 374 -14.49 10.96 -6.28
CA THR A 374 -14.32 10.48 -7.65
C THR A 374 -15.62 10.61 -8.40
N ASP A 375 -15.53 11.20 -9.59
CA ASP A 375 -16.58 11.19 -10.61
C ASP A 375 -16.07 10.29 -11.74
N ARG A 376 -16.81 9.19 -12.03
CA ARG A 376 -16.42 8.20 -13.03
C ARG A 376 -17.48 8.12 -14.10
N ASP A 377 -17.09 8.30 -15.36
CA ASP A 377 -17.83 7.84 -16.53
C ASP A 377 -17.35 6.42 -16.86
N SER A 378 -18.26 5.50 -17.14
CA SER A 378 -17.95 4.12 -17.46
C SER A 378 -18.76 3.60 -18.65
N TYR A 379 -18.18 2.64 -19.34
CA TYR A 379 -18.87 1.80 -20.31
C TYR A 379 -18.42 0.36 -20.09
N TYR A 380 -19.38 -0.54 -19.96
CA TYR A 380 -19.16 -1.98 -19.81
C TYR A 380 -20.10 -2.71 -20.74
N GLY A 381 -19.59 -3.35 -21.80
CA GLY A 381 -20.41 -4.11 -22.74
C GLY A 381 -19.89 -4.09 -24.16
N GLY A 382 -20.81 -4.22 -25.11
CA GLY A 382 -20.53 -4.27 -26.55
C GLY A 382 -21.64 -4.99 -27.28
N LEU A 383 -21.39 -5.32 -28.56
CA LEU A 383 -22.32 -6.05 -29.42
C LEU A 383 -22.22 -7.58 -29.23
N GLY A 384 -21.17 -8.08 -28.54
CA GLY A 384 -20.93 -9.50 -28.27
C GLY A 384 -20.85 -10.35 -29.55
N GLY A 385 -20.35 -9.79 -30.65
CA GLY A 385 -20.45 -10.44 -31.98
C GLY A 385 -21.84 -10.39 -32.65
N GLY A 386 -22.87 -9.96 -31.91
CA GLY A 386 -24.25 -9.83 -32.39
C GLY A 386 -24.44 -8.62 -33.33
N ARG A 387 -25.48 -8.67 -34.16
CA ARG A 387 -25.76 -7.58 -35.13
C ARG A 387 -27.26 -7.30 -35.25
N THR A 388 -28.04 -7.70 -34.25
CA THR A 388 -29.48 -7.41 -34.19
C THR A 388 -29.73 -5.97 -33.68
N ALA A 389 -30.96 -5.51 -33.86
CA ALA A 389 -31.35 -4.23 -33.26
C ALA A 389 -31.36 -4.28 -31.72
N GLN A 390 -31.57 -5.44 -31.13
CA GLN A 390 -31.55 -5.62 -29.70
C GLN A 390 -30.09 -5.52 -29.17
N ASP A 391 -29.13 -6.18 -29.82
CA ASP A 391 -27.71 -6.07 -29.45
C ASP A 391 -27.23 -4.61 -29.50
N SER A 392 -27.61 -3.90 -30.59
CA SER A 392 -27.27 -2.48 -30.72
C SER A 392 -27.92 -1.60 -29.65
N LEU A 393 -29.16 -1.94 -29.21
CA LEU A 393 -29.84 -1.21 -28.15
C LEU A 393 -29.18 -1.48 -26.79
N THR A 394 -28.82 -2.72 -26.51
CA THR A 394 -28.13 -3.13 -25.28
C THR A 394 -26.78 -2.43 -25.20
N ALA A 395 -25.97 -2.50 -26.24
CA ALA A 395 -24.68 -1.82 -26.32
C ALA A 395 -24.79 -0.29 -26.12
N LEU A 396 -25.78 0.35 -26.75
CA LEU A 396 -26.02 1.80 -26.60
C LEU A 396 -26.38 2.18 -25.15
N ASN A 397 -26.91 1.28 -24.37
CA ASN A 397 -27.39 1.52 -23.01
C ASN A 397 -26.38 1.16 -21.90
N ALA A 398 -25.17 0.70 -22.24
CA ALA A 398 -24.16 0.25 -21.30
C ALA A 398 -23.33 1.40 -20.67
N TYR A 399 -23.65 2.66 -20.97
CA TYR A 399 -22.99 3.83 -20.37
C TYR A 399 -23.44 4.05 -18.92
N GLY A 400 -22.48 4.26 -18.03
CA GLY A 400 -22.71 4.47 -16.61
C GLY A 400 -22.02 5.71 -16.08
N ILE A 401 -22.52 6.20 -14.95
CA ILE A 401 -21.94 7.31 -14.18
C ILE A 401 -21.89 6.89 -12.71
N THR A 402 -20.73 7.07 -12.09
CA THR A 402 -20.54 6.79 -10.67
C THR A 402 -20.03 8.03 -9.96
N LYS A 403 -20.66 8.37 -8.82
CA LYS A 403 -20.14 9.38 -7.89
C LYS A 403 -19.78 8.71 -6.59
N ASP A 404 -18.54 8.89 -6.18
CA ASP A 404 -18.01 8.21 -5.01
C ASP A 404 -17.30 9.19 -4.07
N LEU A 405 -17.59 9.08 -2.77
CA LEU A 405 -17.02 9.91 -1.72
C LEU A 405 -16.52 9.02 -0.58
N ALA A 406 -15.24 9.18 -0.21
CA ALA A 406 -14.68 8.62 1.01
C ALA A 406 -14.19 9.74 1.94
N VAL A 407 -14.51 9.65 3.23
CA VAL A 407 -14.06 10.57 4.27
C VAL A 407 -13.57 9.76 5.46
N ALA A 408 -12.38 10.09 5.96
CA ALA A 408 -11.87 9.55 7.22
C ALA A 408 -11.43 10.69 8.13
N THR A 409 -11.98 10.77 9.34
CA THR A 409 -11.62 11.77 10.34
C THR A 409 -11.33 11.09 11.65
N GLY A 410 -10.27 11.51 12.35
CA GLY A 410 -9.90 10.85 13.59
C GLY A 410 -9.11 11.72 14.55
N PHE A 411 -9.08 11.22 15.79
CA PHE A 411 -8.25 11.72 16.86
C PHE A 411 -7.44 10.56 17.44
N GLN A 412 -6.14 10.77 17.63
CA GLN A 412 -5.25 9.82 18.29
C GLN A 412 -4.56 10.50 19.48
N PHE A 413 -4.46 9.76 20.55
CA PHE A 413 -3.65 10.08 21.72
C PHE A 413 -2.65 8.97 22.00
N THR A 414 -1.39 9.32 22.17
CA THR A 414 -0.33 8.40 22.58
C THR A 414 0.36 8.93 23.83
N LYS A 415 0.53 8.06 24.81
CA LYS A 415 1.30 8.34 26.03
C LYS A 415 2.48 7.38 26.16
N GLN A 416 3.65 7.95 26.18
CA GLN A 416 4.90 7.27 26.47
C GLN A 416 5.14 7.31 27.97
N PHE A 417 5.21 6.14 28.60
CA PHE A 417 5.74 5.97 29.96
C PHE A 417 7.25 5.76 29.90
N LYS A 418 7.88 5.32 30.95
CA LYS A 418 9.34 5.06 30.93
C LYS A 418 9.74 4.11 29.79
N ARG A 419 9.01 3.00 29.64
CA ARG A 419 9.22 1.99 28.60
C ARG A 419 7.93 1.65 27.86
N ASP A 420 6.80 1.68 28.56
CA ASP A 420 5.51 1.29 28.03
C ASP A 420 4.88 2.38 27.19
N VAL A 421 4.00 2.00 26.26
CA VAL A 421 3.28 2.94 25.37
C VAL A 421 1.78 2.63 25.40
N LEU A 422 0.96 3.62 25.67
CA LEU A 422 -0.48 3.58 25.48
C LEU A 422 -0.83 4.37 24.23
N THR A 423 -1.52 3.77 23.28
CA THR A 423 -2.10 4.46 22.12
C THR A 423 -3.61 4.23 22.12
N SER A 424 -4.36 5.29 21.93
CA SER A 424 -5.83 5.24 21.84
C SER A 424 -6.33 6.24 20.83
N GLY A 425 -7.53 6.03 20.31
CA GLY A 425 -8.12 6.95 19.36
C GLY A 425 -9.57 6.64 19.05
N ILE A 426 -10.14 7.57 18.33
CA ILE A 426 -11.50 7.50 17.79
C ILE A 426 -11.44 7.91 16.31
N GLU A 427 -12.16 7.21 15.46
CA GLU A 427 -12.26 7.48 14.02
C GLU A 427 -13.69 7.43 13.54
N TYR A 428 -14.02 8.31 12.62
CA TYR A 428 -15.22 8.27 11.82
C TYR A 428 -14.83 8.10 10.36
N ASN A 429 -15.34 7.04 9.74
CA ASN A 429 -15.17 6.74 8.33
C ASN A 429 -16.55 6.77 7.66
N ARG A 430 -16.62 7.43 6.51
CA ARG A 430 -17.81 7.44 5.65
C ARG A 430 -17.40 7.14 4.21
N SER A 431 -18.14 6.22 3.60
CA SER A 431 -18.13 5.99 2.16
C SER A 431 -19.54 6.19 1.61
N SER A 432 -19.66 6.79 0.43
CA SER A 432 -20.94 7.00 -0.24
C SER A 432 -20.73 6.86 -1.73
N THR A 433 -21.43 5.87 -2.33
CA THR A 433 -21.32 5.53 -3.74
C THR A 433 -22.70 5.59 -4.39
N ASP A 434 -22.87 6.36 -5.45
CA ASP A 434 -24.06 6.38 -6.33
C ASP A 434 -23.59 6.00 -7.73
N ASP A 435 -23.86 4.74 -8.13
CA ASP A 435 -23.50 4.17 -9.41
C ASP A 435 -24.76 3.87 -10.23
N ASN A 436 -24.80 4.33 -11.47
CA ASN A 436 -26.00 4.27 -12.27
C ASN A 436 -25.69 3.96 -13.75
N ILE A 437 -26.26 2.84 -14.25
CA ILE A 437 -26.28 2.46 -15.66
C ILE A 437 -27.74 2.37 -16.10
N ILE A 438 -28.22 3.45 -16.70
CA ILE A 438 -29.64 3.64 -16.99
C ILE A 438 -30.18 2.53 -17.91
N GLY A 439 -29.40 2.12 -18.91
CA GLY A 439 -29.82 1.13 -19.88
C GLY A 439 -30.09 -0.27 -19.34
N TYR A 440 -29.42 -0.63 -18.25
CA TYR A 440 -29.64 -1.89 -17.55
C TYR A 440 -30.63 -1.75 -16.39
N ASN A 441 -31.21 -0.55 -16.19
CA ASN A 441 -31.94 -0.21 -14.96
C ASN A 441 -31.14 -0.65 -13.72
N ARG A 442 -29.81 -0.38 -13.76
CA ARG A 442 -28.90 -0.72 -12.66
C ARG A 442 -28.57 0.54 -11.89
N ARG A 443 -28.84 0.47 -10.58
CA ARG A 443 -28.45 1.54 -9.66
C ARG A 443 -28.00 0.98 -8.32
N ILE A 444 -26.83 1.41 -7.86
CA ILE A 444 -26.33 1.16 -6.51
C ILE A 444 -26.18 2.54 -5.83
N ASP A 445 -27.02 2.81 -4.82
CA ASP A 445 -26.89 3.97 -3.93
C ASP A 445 -26.59 3.41 -2.53
N GLN A 446 -25.33 3.52 -2.09
CA GLN A 446 -24.91 2.97 -0.81
C GLN A 446 -24.17 4.00 0.02
N LYS A 447 -24.43 3.98 1.34
CA LYS A 447 -23.72 4.79 2.34
C LYS A 447 -23.26 3.87 3.47
N VAL A 448 -21.98 3.90 3.76
CA VAL A 448 -21.37 3.19 4.88
C VAL A 448 -20.83 4.22 5.86
N ASN A 449 -21.32 4.19 7.10
CA ASN A 449 -20.83 5.02 8.18
C ASN A 449 -20.25 4.13 9.26
N ALA A 450 -19.03 4.37 9.68
CA ALA A 450 -18.36 3.61 10.74
C ALA A 450 -17.75 4.55 11.78
N VAL A 451 -18.09 4.32 13.05
CA VAL A 451 -17.43 4.96 14.19
C VAL A 451 -16.64 3.89 14.92
N GLY A 452 -15.31 4.06 14.95
CA GLY A 452 -14.39 3.13 15.60
C GLY A 452 -13.69 3.78 16.78
N ALA A 453 -13.59 3.08 17.90
CA ALA A 453 -12.75 3.46 19.03
C ALA A 453 -11.74 2.35 19.30
N TYR A 454 -10.47 2.71 19.46
CA TYR A 454 -9.41 1.75 19.72
C TYR A 454 -8.52 2.17 20.89
N ALA A 455 -7.97 1.16 21.54
CA ALA A 455 -6.91 1.34 22.52
C ALA A 455 -5.96 0.14 22.51
N GLN A 456 -4.67 0.41 22.64
CA GLN A 456 -3.64 -0.60 22.78
C GLN A 456 -2.59 -0.17 23.81
N TYR A 457 -2.09 -1.14 24.57
CA TYR A 457 -1.04 -0.94 25.54
C TYR A 457 0.12 -1.88 25.23
N GLU A 458 1.29 -1.31 25.00
CA GLU A 458 2.54 -2.02 24.81
C GLU A 458 3.32 -2.04 26.15
N TRP A 459 3.34 -3.19 26.79
CA TRP A 459 4.03 -3.43 28.04
C TRP A 459 5.45 -3.93 27.79
N LYS A 460 6.45 -3.20 28.30
CA LYS A 460 7.89 -3.49 28.16
C LYS A 460 8.57 -3.61 29.53
N PRO A 461 8.40 -4.71 30.26
CA PRO A 461 8.96 -4.89 31.61
C PRO A 461 10.50 -4.84 31.62
N ASN A 462 11.12 -5.24 30.52
CA ASN A 462 12.57 -5.19 30.32
C ASN A 462 12.90 -4.93 28.84
N ALA A 463 14.18 -4.86 28.50
CA ALA A 463 14.63 -4.60 27.14
C ALA A 463 14.40 -5.77 26.16
N SER A 464 14.25 -7.00 26.68
CA SER A 464 14.16 -8.21 25.86
C SER A 464 12.72 -8.66 25.59
N PHE A 465 11.73 -8.18 26.37
CA PHE A 465 10.35 -8.61 26.25
C PHE A 465 9.41 -7.44 26.04
N SER A 466 8.50 -7.57 25.09
CA SER A 466 7.33 -6.71 24.96
C SER A 466 6.06 -7.54 24.70
N ALA A 467 4.95 -7.07 25.26
CA ALA A 467 3.62 -7.59 24.99
C ALA A 467 2.71 -6.43 24.62
N LEU A 468 2.02 -6.53 23.48
CA LEU A 468 1.04 -5.54 23.04
C LEU A 468 -0.33 -6.16 23.12
N ILE A 469 -1.20 -5.54 23.91
CA ILE A 469 -2.62 -5.91 24.07
C ILE A 469 -3.43 -4.74 23.56
N GLY A 470 -4.31 -4.98 22.62
CA GLY A 470 -5.17 -3.95 22.04
C GLY A 470 -6.52 -4.49 21.62
N SER A 471 -7.44 -3.58 21.41
CA SER A 471 -8.75 -3.87 20.84
C SER A 471 -9.33 -2.64 20.18
N ARG A 472 -10.20 -2.89 19.21
CA ARG A 472 -11.03 -1.88 18.56
C ARG A 472 -12.50 -2.32 18.59
N VAL A 473 -13.36 -1.35 18.84
CA VAL A 473 -14.82 -1.52 18.70
C VAL A 473 -15.25 -0.62 17.56
N ASP A 474 -15.91 -1.20 16.57
CA ASP A 474 -16.51 -0.48 15.46
C ASP A 474 -18.02 -0.63 15.48
N HIS A 475 -18.66 0.50 15.25
CA HIS A 475 -20.11 0.63 15.10
C HIS A 475 -20.37 1.06 13.68
N ILE A 476 -21.01 0.18 12.89
CA ILE A 476 -21.15 0.32 11.45
C ILE A 476 -22.63 0.34 11.09
N ASN A 477 -22.97 1.29 10.24
CA ASN A 477 -24.25 1.35 9.57
C ASN A 477 -24.02 1.34 8.06
N VAL A 478 -24.66 0.39 7.38
CA VAL A 478 -24.71 0.29 5.92
C VAL A 478 -26.13 0.52 5.49
N ASP A 479 -26.38 1.59 4.75
CA ASP A 479 -27.69 1.98 4.22
C ASP A 479 -27.58 2.08 2.70
N GLY A 480 -28.48 1.44 1.97
CA GLY A 480 -28.45 1.50 0.52
C GLY A 480 -29.59 0.82 -0.18
N ASN A 481 -29.67 1.07 -1.49
CA ASN A 481 -30.58 0.43 -2.40
C ASN A 481 -29.83 -0.08 -3.63
N TYR A 482 -30.06 -1.33 -3.95
CA TYR A 482 -29.53 -2.01 -5.12
C TYR A 482 -30.69 -2.32 -6.06
N THR A 483 -30.64 -1.82 -7.27
CA THR A 483 -31.62 -2.12 -8.31
C THR A 483 -30.89 -2.65 -9.53
N VAL A 484 -31.30 -3.78 -10.04
CA VAL A 484 -30.79 -4.39 -11.26
C VAL A 484 -31.98 -4.97 -12.04
N GLY A 485 -32.32 -4.40 -13.18
CA GLY A 485 -33.54 -4.76 -13.91
C GLY A 485 -34.77 -4.54 -13.06
N ASP A 486 -35.55 -5.60 -12.88
CA ASP A 486 -36.78 -5.61 -12.07
C ASP A 486 -36.52 -6.01 -10.60
N ILE A 487 -35.28 -6.35 -10.27
CA ILE A 487 -34.87 -6.75 -8.91
C ILE A 487 -34.44 -5.50 -8.14
N SER A 488 -35.02 -5.28 -6.97
CA SER A 488 -34.63 -4.20 -6.05
C SER A 488 -34.45 -4.74 -4.65
N ARG A 489 -33.33 -4.37 -4.01
CA ARG A 489 -32.97 -4.74 -2.63
C ARG A 489 -32.62 -3.48 -1.84
N ALA A 490 -33.25 -3.31 -0.69
CA ALA A 490 -32.85 -2.32 0.30
C ALA A 490 -31.95 -3.01 1.33
N VAL A 491 -30.81 -2.41 1.61
CA VAL A 491 -29.85 -2.87 2.61
C VAL A 491 -29.84 -1.86 3.75
N ASP A 492 -30.14 -2.29 4.98
CA ASP A 492 -30.07 -1.49 6.21
C ASP A 492 -29.45 -2.38 7.31
N ILE A 493 -28.11 -2.33 7.41
CA ILE A 493 -27.35 -3.18 8.30
C ILE A 493 -26.73 -2.33 9.38
N PHE A 494 -26.98 -2.70 10.64
CA PHE A 494 -26.46 -2.05 11.82
C PHE A 494 -25.73 -3.05 12.70
N GLN A 495 -24.41 -2.90 12.83
CA GLN A 495 -23.57 -3.88 13.50
C GLN A 495 -22.53 -3.23 14.40
N THR A 496 -22.22 -3.93 15.49
CA THR A 496 -21.10 -3.60 16.38
C THR A 496 -20.13 -4.77 16.43
N THR A 497 -18.85 -4.49 16.14
CA THR A 497 -17.80 -5.52 16.15
C THR A 497 -16.75 -5.22 17.21
N LEU A 498 -16.16 -6.27 17.78
CA LEU A 498 -15.03 -6.21 18.70
C LEU A 498 -13.85 -6.96 18.09
N ASN A 499 -12.73 -6.27 17.90
CA ASN A 499 -11.54 -6.79 17.24
C ASN A 499 -10.32 -6.76 18.20
N PRO A 500 -10.14 -7.80 19.03
CA PRO A 500 -8.99 -7.91 19.92
C PRO A 500 -7.70 -8.25 19.16
N ARG A 501 -6.57 -7.87 19.76
CA ARG A 501 -5.23 -8.16 19.28
C ARG A 501 -4.29 -8.41 20.47
N LEU A 502 -3.48 -9.43 20.35
CA LEU A 502 -2.43 -9.77 21.29
C LEU A 502 -1.15 -10.08 20.53
N THR A 503 -0.05 -9.44 20.87
CA THR A 503 1.25 -9.74 20.28
C THR A 503 2.32 -9.79 21.36
N ILE A 504 3.21 -10.75 21.27
CA ILE A 504 4.40 -10.86 22.12
C ILE A 504 5.65 -10.78 21.25
N ALA A 505 6.68 -10.11 21.74
CA ALA A 505 7.98 -10.10 21.12
C ALA A 505 9.05 -10.36 22.20
N TYR A 506 10.00 -11.25 21.87
CA TYR A 506 11.05 -11.64 22.80
C TYR A 506 12.41 -11.69 22.08
N GLN A 507 13.38 -10.98 22.63
CA GLN A 507 14.76 -11.00 22.18
C GLN A 507 15.44 -12.23 22.78
N LEU A 508 15.56 -13.29 21.98
CA LEU A 508 16.17 -14.56 22.38
C LEU A 508 17.69 -14.44 22.54
N MET A 509 18.32 -13.72 21.61
CA MET A 509 19.74 -13.38 21.57
C MET A 509 19.87 -11.96 21.04
N GLU A 510 21.05 -11.35 21.12
CA GLU A 510 21.29 -9.98 20.61
C GLU A 510 20.82 -9.83 19.15
N ASP A 511 21.03 -10.86 18.34
CA ASP A 511 20.76 -10.86 16.90
C ASP A 511 19.48 -11.65 16.51
N LEU A 512 18.76 -12.28 17.47
CA LEU A 512 17.63 -13.16 17.20
C LEU A 512 16.40 -12.77 18.01
N LYS A 513 15.33 -12.38 17.30
CA LYS A 513 14.06 -11.98 17.89
C LYS A 513 12.94 -12.94 17.48
N PHE A 514 12.15 -13.35 18.44
CA PHE A 514 10.88 -14.06 18.24
C PHE A 514 9.71 -13.07 18.35
N ARG A 515 8.68 -13.26 17.50
CA ARG A 515 7.40 -12.57 17.61
C ARG A 515 6.27 -13.58 17.43
N GLY A 516 5.20 -13.45 18.20
CA GLY A 516 3.98 -14.23 18.03
C GLY A 516 2.75 -13.37 18.26
N GLY A 517 1.71 -13.58 17.50
CA GLY A 517 0.53 -12.74 17.53
C GLY A 517 -0.77 -13.47 17.23
N TYR A 518 -1.85 -12.93 17.81
CA TYR A 518 -3.23 -13.21 17.48
C TYR A 518 -3.96 -11.91 17.18
N ALA A 519 -4.80 -11.91 16.17
CA ALA A 519 -5.70 -10.81 15.91
C ALA A 519 -7.01 -11.29 15.27
N ARG A 520 -8.11 -10.66 15.66
CA ARG A 520 -9.39 -10.80 14.98
C ARG A 520 -9.56 -9.67 13.97
N GLY A 521 -10.03 -10.00 12.77
CA GLY A 521 -10.40 -9.08 11.72
C GLY A 521 -11.88 -9.19 11.36
N PHE A 522 -12.39 -8.21 10.62
CA PHE A 522 -13.75 -8.25 10.10
C PHE A 522 -13.88 -7.44 8.81
N ARG A 523 -14.92 -7.77 8.03
CA ARG A 523 -15.35 -7.05 6.83
C ARG A 523 -16.86 -6.90 6.87
N ALA A 524 -17.34 -5.68 6.73
CA ALA A 524 -18.77 -5.39 6.76
C ALA A 524 -19.42 -5.68 5.40
N PRO A 525 -20.69 -6.10 5.36
CA PRO A 525 -21.44 -6.21 4.12
C PRO A 525 -21.60 -4.84 3.47
N GLN A 526 -21.08 -4.69 2.25
CA GLN A 526 -21.18 -3.43 1.48
C GLN A 526 -20.96 -3.78 0.01
N ALA A 527 -21.27 -2.87 -0.91
CA ALA A 527 -20.83 -3.02 -2.29
C ALA A 527 -19.29 -3.03 -2.29
N PHE A 528 -18.73 -4.00 -2.96
CA PHE A 528 -17.31 -4.18 -3.11
C PHE A 528 -16.85 -3.72 -4.49
N ASN A 529 -15.56 -3.79 -4.72
CA ASN A 529 -14.95 -3.44 -5.99
C ASN A 529 -15.56 -4.26 -7.13
N GLU A 530 -15.75 -5.54 -6.87
CA GLU A 530 -16.29 -6.52 -7.80
C GLU A 530 -17.71 -6.13 -8.24
N ASP A 531 -18.53 -5.62 -7.33
CA ASP A 531 -19.92 -5.19 -7.63
C ASP A 531 -19.97 -3.91 -8.49
N LEU A 532 -18.94 -3.06 -8.39
CA LEU A 532 -18.82 -1.80 -9.12
C LEU A 532 -18.00 -1.91 -10.41
N HIS A 533 -17.28 -3.01 -10.56
CA HIS A 533 -16.64 -3.46 -11.78
C HIS A 533 -17.54 -4.51 -12.42
N ILE A 534 -17.95 -4.32 -13.63
CA ILE A 534 -18.81 -5.23 -14.34
C ILE A 534 -17.94 -6.07 -15.27
N SER A 535 -17.80 -7.34 -14.95
CA SER A 535 -17.17 -8.31 -15.84
C SER A 535 -18.03 -8.57 -17.06
N SER A 536 -17.40 -8.85 -18.18
CA SER A 536 -18.10 -9.22 -19.41
C SER A 536 -17.57 -10.54 -19.97
N VAL A 537 -18.50 -11.45 -20.20
CA VAL A 537 -18.26 -12.69 -20.95
C VAL A 537 -19.07 -12.63 -22.22
N GLY A 538 -18.40 -12.70 -23.37
CA GLY A 538 -19.07 -12.56 -24.66
C GLY A 538 -19.78 -11.22 -24.90
N GLY A 539 -19.28 -10.15 -24.24
CA GLY A 539 -19.88 -8.80 -24.31
C GLY A 539 -21.10 -8.60 -23.41
N GLU A 540 -21.53 -9.63 -22.68
CA GLU A 540 -22.66 -9.55 -21.75
C GLU A 540 -22.19 -9.24 -20.34
N PRO A 541 -22.69 -8.17 -19.69
CA PRO A 541 -22.30 -7.83 -18.33
C PRO A 541 -22.92 -8.77 -17.31
N GLN A 542 -22.18 -9.08 -16.26
CA GLN A 542 -22.63 -9.79 -15.07
C GLN A 542 -23.02 -8.79 -13.97
N PHE A 543 -24.13 -8.99 -13.30
CA PHE A 543 -24.65 -8.09 -12.27
C PHE A 543 -24.71 -8.77 -10.92
N VAL A 544 -24.32 -8.03 -9.88
CA VAL A 544 -24.26 -8.51 -8.51
C VAL A 544 -25.19 -7.71 -7.61
N ILE A 545 -25.91 -8.42 -6.72
CA ILE A 545 -26.71 -7.84 -5.63
C ILE A 545 -26.28 -8.44 -4.29
N LEU A 546 -26.59 -7.76 -3.19
CA LEU A 546 -26.36 -8.29 -1.85
C LEU A 546 -27.59 -9.06 -1.35
N SER A 547 -27.36 -10.16 -0.61
CA SER A 547 -28.42 -10.87 0.10
C SER A 547 -28.99 -10.02 1.23
N ASP A 548 -30.30 -10.16 1.48
CA ASP A 548 -30.98 -9.49 2.60
C ASP A 548 -30.48 -9.98 3.97
N ASP A 549 -29.95 -11.19 4.04
CA ASP A 549 -29.47 -11.85 5.28
C ASP A 549 -27.94 -11.82 5.43
N LEU A 550 -27.25 -10.97 4.66
CA LEU A 550 -25.79 -10.93 4.64
C LEU A 550 -25.22 -10.45 5.97
N GLU A 551 -24.41 -11.30 6.62
CA GLU A 551 -23.69 -10.98 7.86
C GLU A 551 -22.23 -10.59 7.55
N SER A 552 -21.59 -9.86 8.49
CA SER A 552 -20.15 -9.57 8.35
C SER A 552 -19.31 -10.84 8.38
N GLU A 553 -18.25 -10.82 7.59
CA GLU A 553 -17.16 -11.78 7.68
C GLU A 553 -16.28 -11.49 8.88
N PHE A 554 -15.76 -12.54 9.49
CA PHE A 554 -14.74 -12.44 10.54
C PHE A 554 -13.54 -13.31 10.21
N SER A 555 -12.38 -12.93 10.77
CA SER A 555 -11.19 -13.74 10.71
C SER A 555 -10.54 -13.89 12.06
N ASN A 556 -9.92 -15.06 12.28
CA ASN A 556 -9.00 -15.29 13.39
C ASN A 556 -7.63 -15.63 12.82
N ALA A 557 -6.66 -14.72 13.01
CA ALA A 557 -5.33 -14.84 12.46
C ALA A 557 -4.29 -15.06 13.54
N PHE A 558 -3.42 -16.04 13.33
CA PHE A 558 -2.27 -16.36 14.17
C PHE A 558 -0.99 -16.24 13.37
N THR A 559 0.03 -15.60 13.95
CA THR A 559 1.36 -15.45 13.33
C THR A 559 2.45 -15.80 14.32
N GLY A 560 3.54 -16.36 13.80
CA GLY A 560 4.75 -16.62 14.57
C GLY A 560 5.99 -16.43 13.72
N SER A 561 6.98 -15.64 14.19
CA SER A 561 8.16 -15.35 13.37
C SER A 561 9.46 -15.40 14.17
N PHE A 562 10.54 -15.74 13.46
CA PHE A 562 11.90 -15.58 13.90
C PHE A 562 12.62 -14.64 12.95
N ASN A 563 13.24 -13.62 13.51
CA ASN A 563 14.03 -12.66 12.77
C ASN A 563 15.46 -12.63 13.31
N PHE A 564 16.41 -13.02 12.47
CA PHE A 564 17.84 -12.93 12.72
C PHE A 564 18.39 -11.75 11.91
N ALA A 565 19.02 -10.78 12.59
CA ALA A 565 19.61 -9.61 11.97
C ALA A 565 20.97 -9.35 12.61
N LYS A 566 22.04 -9.50 11.82
CA LYS A 566 23.41 -9.38 12.32
C LYS A 566 24.32 -8.63 11.36
N GLU A 567 25.25 -7.91 11.96
CA GLU A 567 26.32 -7.23 11.26
C GLU A 567 27.68 -7.92 11.56
N PHE A 568 28.40 -8.29 10.50
CA PHE A 568 29.74 -8.88 10.57
C PHE A 568 30.71 -7.94 9.86
N ASN A 569 31.42 -7.11 10.58
CA ASN A 569 32.28 -6.03 10.02
C ASN A 569 31.46 -5.10 9.10
N THR A 570 31.66 -5.21 7.77
CA THR A 570 30.93 -4.43 6.75
C THR A 570 29.72 -5.16 6.18
N THR A 571 29.56 -6.46 6.48
CA THR A 571 28.47 -7.27 5.97
C THR A 571 27.25 -7.15 6.85
N GLN A 572 26.11 -6.71 6.29
CA GLN A 572 24.82 -6.74 6.95
C GLN A 572 24.04 -7.97 6.47
N THR A 573 23.37 -8.65 7.41
CA THR A 573 22.54 -9.82 7.10
C THR A 573 21.20 -9.73 7.81
N ASN A 574 20.15 -10.18 7.14
CA ASN A 574 18.81 -10.34 7.70
C ASN A 574 18.23 -11.67 7.24
N PHE A 575 17.61 -12.40 8.14
CA PHE A 575 16.83 -13.60 7.83
C PHE A 575 15.55 -13.60 8.65
N LEU A 576 14.43 -13.62 7.96
CA LEU A 576 13.09 -13.68 8.54
C LEU A 576 12.38 -14.94 8.07
N VAL A 577 11.77 -15.66 8.99
CA VAL A 577 10.78 -16.70 8.72
C VAL A 577 9.54 -16.39 9.54
N GLU A 578 8.38 -16.39 8.90
CA GLU A 578 7.09 -16.15 9.53
C GLU A 578 6.10 -17.22 9.12
N GLY A 579 5.56 -17.97 10.08
CA GLY A 579 4.40 -18.84 9.87
C GLY A 579 3.11 -18.05 10.11
N PHE A 580 2.08 -18.33 9.32
CA PHE A 580 0.77 -17.73 9.46
C PHE A 580 -0.35 -18.76 9.30
N TYR A 581 -1.45 -18.51 10.00
CA TYR A 581 -2.71 -19.24 9.88
C TYR A 581 -3.86 -18.26 10.05
N THR A 582 -4.78 -18.23 9.10
CA THR A 582 -5.98 -17.40 9.14
C THR A 582 -7.20 -18.26 8.85
N SER A 583 -8.17 -18.24 9.74
CA SER A 583 -9.50 -18.83 9.57
C SER A 583 -10.51 -17.73 9.25
N LEU A 584 -11.30 -17.91 8.21
CA LEU A 584 -12.42 -17.04 7.84
C LEU A 584 -13.73 -17.68 8.32
N GLU A 585 -14.58 -16.86 8.92
CA GLU A 585 -15.95 -17.19 9.32
C GLU A 585 -16.90 -16.37 8.45
N ASN A 586 -17.92 -17.01 7.88
CA ASN A 586 -18.93 -16.39 7.00
C ASN A 586 -18.32 -15.64 5.80
N PRO A 587 -17.34 -16.21 5.04
CA PRO A 587 -16.77 -15.52 3.88
C PRO A 587 -17.87 -15.22 2.86
N PHE A 588 -17.72 -14.10 2.16
CA PHE A 588 -18.66 -13.78 1.08
C PHE A 588 -18.40 -14.67 -0.13
N THR A 589 -19.45 -15.27 -0.63
CA THR A 589 -19.44 -16.09 -1.84
C THR A 589 -20.48 -15.56 -2.82
N LEU A 590 -20.17 -15.66 -4.10
CA LEU A 590 -21.05 -15.25 -5.18
C LEU A 590 -21.85 -16.47 -5.64
N VAL A 591 -23.18 -16.34 -5.68
CA VAL A 591 -24.08 -17.43 -6.03
C VAL A 591 -25.08 -16.95 -7.10
N SER A 592 -25.28 -17.74 -8.15
CA SER A 592 -26.29 -17.41 -9.16
C SER A 592 -27.68 -17.40 -8.53
N THR A 593 -28.49 -16.37 -8.80
CA THR A 593 -29.88 -16.29 -8.35
C THR A 593 -30.84 -17.06 -9.25
N GLY A 594 -30.37 -17.51 -10.42
CA GLY A 594 -31.22 -18.04 -11.50
C GLY A 594 -32.11 -16.97 -12.18
N ALA A 595 -32.02 -15.71 -11.72
CA ALA A 595 -32.73 -14.60 -12.36
C ALA A 595 -31.95 -14.08 -13.57
N GLN A 596 -32.66 -13.84 -14.66
CA GLN A 596 -32.08 -13.26 -15.88
C GLN A 596 -32.74 -11.93 -16.20
N LEU A 597 -31.96 -10.97 -16.67
CA LEU A 597 -32.46 -9.74 -17.25
C LEU A 597 -33.08 -9.99 -18.63
N GLN A 598 -33.78 -8.99 -19.18
CA GLN A 598 -34.40 -9.09 -20.51
C GLN A 598 -33.40 -9.37 -21.64
N ASN A 599 -32.11 -9.00 -21.45
CA ASN A 599 -31.00 -9.27 -22.38
C ASN A 599 -30.36 -10.65 -22.18
N GLY A 600 -30.80 -11.45 -21.22
CA GLY A 600 -30.22 -12.77 -20.91
C GLY A 600 -29.13 -12.73 -19.81
N SER A 601 -28.64 -11.57 -19.42
CA SER A 601 -27.60 -11.46 -18.37
C SER A 601 -28.07 -12.04 -17.03
N ILE A 602 -27.17 -12.77 -16.35
CA ILE A 602 -27.47 -13.43 -15.07
C ILE A 602 -27.26 -12.41 -13.93
N VAL A 603 -28.14 -12.49 -12.95
CA VAL A 603 -27.97 -11.73 -11.70
C VAL A 603 -27.47 -12.67 -10.61
N GLU A 604 -26.31 -12.34 -10.06
CA GLU A 604 -25.68 -13.06 -8.97
C GLU A 604 -25.94 -12.37 -7.62
N GLU A 605 -25.85 -13.11 -6.54
CA GLU A 605 -26.09 -12.61 -5.20
C GLU A 605 -24.90 -12.96 -4.29
N VAL A 606 -24.40 -11.97 -3.56
CA VAL A 606 -23.39 -12.17 -2.52
C VAL A 606 -24.06 -12.73 -1.28
N ARG A 607 -23.63 -13.91 -0.82
CA ARG A 607 -24.09 -14.60 0.39
C ARG A 607 -22.92 -14.99 1.28
N ASN A 608 -23.22 -15.37 2.52
CA ASN A 608 -22.22 -15.95 3.41
C ASN A 608 -22.00 -17.43 3.06
N GLY A 609 -20.74 -17.83 2.94
CA GLY A 609 -20.30 -19.21 2.75
C GLY A 609 -19.87 -19.89 4.05
N GLU A 610 -19.49 -21.18 3.97
CA GLU A 610 -19.24 -22.07 5.11
C GLU A 610 -17.88 -21.82 5.85
N GLY A 611 -17.05 -20.92 5.36
CA GLY A 611 -15.74 -20.62 5.93
C GLY A 611 -14.58 -21.15 5.10
N ALA A 612 -13.41 -20.65 5.43
CA ALA A 612 -12.18 -21.01 4.76
C ALA A 612 -10.95 -20.86 5.67
N ILE A 613 -9.86 -21.52 5.30
CA ILE A 613 -8.58 -21.39 5.98
C ILE A 613 -7.47 -21.08 4.98
N VAL A 614 -6.56 -20.22 5.40
CA VAL A 614 -5.32 -19.96 4.68
C VAL A 614 -4.15 -20.07 5.65
N TYR A 615 -3.15 -20.86 5.29
CA TYR A 615 -1.99 -21.08 6.14
C TYR A 615 -0.72 -21.24 5.32
N GLY A 616 0.42 -20.96 5.95
CA GLY A 616 1.69 -21.05 5.24
C GLY A 616 2.87 -20.45 5.99
N ALA A 617 3.93 -20.23 5.23
CA ALA A 617 5.14 -19.59 5.72
C ALA A 617 5.70 -18.59 4.71
N ASN A 618 6.11 -17.44 5.22
CA ASN A 618 6.87 -16.41 4.51
C ASN A 618 8.33 -16.50 4.92
N PHE A 619 9.26 -16.31 3.99
CA PHE A 619 10.66 -16.19 4.30
C PHE A 619 11.28 -15.01 3.55
N GLU A 620 12.28 -14.38 4.16
CA GLU A 620 13.08 -13.33 3.54
C GLU A 620 14.53 -13.48 3.98
N PHE A 621 15.43 -13.45 3.04
CA PHE A 621 16.86 -13.40 3.28
C PHE A 621 17.45 -12.19 2.56
N GLY A 622 18.17 -11.36 3.32
CA GLY A 622 18.90 -10.21 2.81
C GLY A 622 20.36 -10.27 3.23
N VAL A 623 21.27 -10.00 2.32
CA VAL A 623 22.69 -9.86 2.63
C VAL A 623 23.30 -8.72 1.81
N SER A 624 24.05 -7.86 2.50
CA SER A 624 24.91 -6.84 1.89
C SER A 624 26.34 -7.06 2.35
N PRO A 625 27.17 -7.76 1.56
CA PRO A 625 28.57 -8.01 1.92
C PRO A 625 29.42 -6.76 1.98
N SER A 626 29.01 -5.73 1.29
CA SER A 626 29.61 -4.41 1.28
C SER A 626 28.59 -3.40 0.74
N LYS A 627 28.84 -2.09 0.89
CA LYS A 627 28.00 -1.03 0.31
C LYS A 627 27.80 -1.12 -1.22
N LYS A 628 28.57 -1.96 -1.92
CA LYS A 628 28.49 -2.16 -3.38
C LYS A 628 27.49 -3.26 -3.80
N TRP A 629 27.13 -4.14 -2.89
CA TRP A 629 26.30 -5.30 -3.21
C TRP A 629 25.14 -5.45 -2.24
N LEU A 630 23.95 -5.61 -2.79
CA LEU A 630 22.75 -5.99 -2.07
C LEU A 630 22.15 -7.23 -2.75
N PHE A 631 21.83 -8.24 -1.95
CA PHE A 631 21.10 -9.43 -2.38
C PHE A 631 19.91 -9.62 -1.45
N GLN A 632 18.73 -9.77 -2.01
CA GLN A 632 17.51 -10.07 -1.29
C GLN A 632 16.73 -11.15 -2.05
N ILE A 633 16.24 -12.13 -1.34
CA ILE A 633 15.33 -13.15 -1.85
C ILE A 633 14.23 -13.36 -0.81
N GLY A 634 13.00 -13.44 -1.25
CA GLY A 634 11.89 -13.76 -0.39
C GLY A 634 10.85 -14.60 -1.11
N GLY A 635 10.02 -15.27 -0.35
CA GLY A 635 8.97 -16.08 -0.92
C GLY A 635 7.95 -16.55 0.10
N THR A 636 6.92 -17.18 -0.41
CA THR A 636 5.76 -17.67 0.31
C THR A 636 5.45 -19.08 -0.13
N LEU A 637 5.24 -19.95 0.85
CA LEU A 637 4.66 -21.28 0.69
C LEU A 637 3.34 -21.25 1.42
N GLN A 638 2.23 -21.50 0.73
CA GLN A 638 0.90 -21.39 1.32
C GLN A 638 -0.06 -22.44 0.79
N ARG A 639 -1.19 -22.58 1.49
CA ARG A 639 -2.41 -23.23 1.01
C ARG A 639 -3.61 -22.44 1.45
N SER A 640 -4.65 -22.42 0.62
CA SER A 640 -5.95 -21.82 0.87
C SER A 640 -7.02 -22.82 0.54
N GLU A 641 -7.81 -23.19 1.53
CA GLU A 641 -8.80 -24.27 1.43
C GLU A 641 -10.14 -23.79 1.98
N TYR A 642 -11.22 -24.15 1.32
CA TYR A 642 -12.57 -24.01 1.88
C TYR A 642 -12.80 -25.10 2.93
N ASN A 643 -13.61 -24.82 3.94
CA ASN A 643 -13.97 -25.82 4.95
C ASN A 643 -14.83 -26.93 4.37
N GLU A 644 -15.63 -26.61 3.36
CA GLU A 644 -16.43 -27.53 2.54
C GLU A 644 -16.22 -27.19 1.07
N ASP A 645 -16.34 -28.20 0.20
CA ASP A 645 -16.22 -28.00 -1.24
C ASP A 645 -17.27 -26.97 -1.71
N GLN A 646 -16.80 -25.96 -2.45
CA GLN A 646 -17.69 -24.95 -3.03
C GLN A 646 -18.14 -25.39 -4.41
N ILE A 647 -19.43 -25.17 -4.72
CA ILE A 647 -19.98 -25.34 -6.06
C ILE A 647 -19.56 -24.10 -6.86
N LEU A 648 -18.65 -24.28 -7.80
CA LEU A 648 -18.23 -23.22 -8.70
C LEU A 648 -19.13 -23.14 -9.95
N PHE A 649 -19.69 -24.28 -10.37
CA PHE A 649 -20.66 -24.42 -11.44
C PHE A 649 -21.67 -25.49 -11.08
N GLU A 650 -22.96 -25.17 -11.20
CA GLU A 650 -24.08 -26.08 -10.99
C GLU A 650 -24.70 -26.44 -12.34
N ALA A 651 -24.67 -27.72 -12.70
CA ALA A 651 -25.25 -28.21 -13.95
C ALA A 651 -26.77 -28.09 -13.92
N ASP A 652 -27.38 -27.45 -14.91
CA ASP A 652 -28.83 -27.24 -14.99
C ASP A 652 -29.62 -28.49 -15.45
N GLY A 653 -28.89 -29.56 -15.80
CA GLY A 653 -29.43 -30.82 -16.26
C GLY A 653 -29.99 -30.79 -17.71
N THR A 654 -29.81 -29.69 -18.43
CA THR A 654 -30.21 -29.58 -19.84
C THR A 654 -29.23 -30.33 -20.76
N ASN A 655 -27.95 -30.33 -20.38
CA ASN A 655 -26.87 -31.04 -21.07
C ASN A 655 -26.44 -32.28 -20.27
N PRO A 656 -26.62 -33.50 -20.74
CA PRO A 656 -26.31 -34.73 -20.00
C PRO A 656 -24.77 -34.92 -19.77
N ASN A 657 -23.93 -34.12 -20.39
CA ASN A 657 -22.47 -34.15 -20.22
C ASN A 657 -21.95 -33.12 -19.21
N GLU A 658 -22.82 -32.25 -18.71
CA GLU A 658 -22.48 -31.29 -17.68
C GLU A 658 -22.65 -31.92 -16.30
N THR A 659 -21.68 -31.66 -15.43
CA THR A 659 -21.69 -32.06 -14.01
C THR A 659 -21.31 -30.86 -13.17
N ASP A 660 -21.77 -30.84 -11.93
CA ASP A 660 -21.35 -29.84 -10.97
C ASP A 660 -19.82 -29.82 -10.87
N ILE A 661 -19.26 -28.62 -10.85
CA ILE A 661 -17.83 -28.40 -10.61
C ILE A 661 -17.65 -27.94 -9.19
N LEU A 662 -17.02 -28.79 -8.40
CA LEU A 662 -16.70 -28.55 -7.00
C LEU A 662 -15.22 -28.20 -6.85
N ILE A 663 -14.92 -27.28 -5.95
CA ILE A 663 -13.54 -26.88 -5.65
C ILE A 663 -13.34 -26.77 -4.14
N SER A 664 -12.23 -27.33 -3.67
CA SER A 664 -11.80 -27.26 -2.27
C SER A 664 -10.74 -26.18 -2.00
N GLU A 665 -10.07 -25.66 -3.04
CA GLU A 665 -9.00 -24.66 -2.95
C GLU A 665 -9.42 -23.33 -3.59
N PHE A 666 -8.78 -22.23 -3.20
CA PHE A 666 -9.01 -20.93 -3.84
C PHE A 666 -8.45 -20.92 -5.26
N THR A 667 -9.23 -20.40 -6.20
CA THR A 667 -8.78 -20.18 -7.58
C THR A 667 -7.84 -18.99 -7.67
N ARG A 668 -7.01 -18.95 -8.74
CA ARG A 668 -6.03 -17.90 -9.01
C ARG A 668 -5.07 -17.63 -7.85
N ASN A 669 -4.80 -18.65 -7.03
CA ASN A 669 -4.00 -18.54 -5.82
C ASN A 669 -2.84 -19.55 -5.84
N PRO A 670 -1.63 -19.16 -6.29
CA PRO A 670 -0.49 -20.06 -6.35
C PRO A 670 -0.03 -20.46 -4.94
N ASN A 671 0.30 -21.75 -4.78
CA ASN A 671 0.82 -22.25 -3.50
C ASN A 671 2.27 -21.84 -3.22
N VAL A 672 2.99 -21.40 -4.25
CA VAL A 672 4.41 -20.98 -4.17
C VAL A 672 4.62 -19.74 -5.01
N TYR A 673 5.14 -18.67 -4.41
CA TYR A 673 5.56 -17.47 -5.12
C TYR A 673 6.68 -16.75 -4.36
N GLY A 674 7.39 -15.87 -5.04
CA GLY A 674 8.50 -15.17 -4.40
C GLY A 674 9.20 -14.17 -5.33
N TYR A 675 10.29 -13.59 -4.82
CA TYR A 675 11.02 -12.55 -5.52
C TYR A 675 12.54 -12.64 -5.30
N LEU A 676 13.27 -12.01 -6.20
CA LEU A 676 14.70 -11.76 -6.15
C LEU A 676 14.95 -10.27 -6.40
N ASN A 677 15.86 -9.68 -5.61
CA ASN A 677 16.39 -8.35 -5.84
C ASN A 677 17.90 -8.35 -5.59
N THR A 678 18.66 -8.01 -6.62
CA THR A 678 20.13 -7.90 -6.57
C THR A 678 20.52 -6.55 -7.12
N ASN A 679 21.30 -5.81 -6.35
CA ASN A 679 21.82 -4.49 -6.76
C ASN A 679 23.34 -4.48 -6.63
N TRP A 680 24.01 -4.01 -7.69
CA TRP A 680 25.44 -3.80 -7.76
C TRP A 680 25.76 -2.34 -8.06
N THR A 681 26.38 -1.64 -7.11
CA THR A 681 26.78 -0.25 -7.22
C THR A 681 28.29 -0.17 -7.09
N PRO A 682 29.05 -0.36 -8.19
CA PRO A 682 30.51 -0.39 -8.15
C PRO A 682 31.13 0.92 -7.69
N ASN A 683 30.46 2.03 -7.97
CA ASN A 683 30.83 3.40 -7.61
C ASN A 683 29.57 4.29 -7.62
N ASP A 684 29.71 5.57 -7.29
CA ASP A 684 28.60 6.52 -7.21
C ASP A 684 28.01 6.90 -8.58
N THR A 685 28.67 6.54 -9.68
CA THR A 685 28.24 6.85 -11.06
C THR A 685 27.34 5.77 -11.64
N TYR A 686 27.56 4.49 -11.31
CA TYR A 686 26.87 3.38 -11.96
C TYR A 686 26.19 2.45 -10.96
N SER A 687 24.99 2.00 -11.31
CA SER A 687 24.34 0.90 -10.65
C SER A 687 23.69 -0.05 -11.66
N ILE A 688 23.66 -1.34 -11.31
CA ILE A 688 23.01 -2.39 -12.09
C ILE A 688 22.14 -3.18 -11.12
N SER A 689 20.85 -3.33 -11.47
CA SER A 689 19.89 -4.09 -10.70
C SER A 689 19.34 -5.25 -11.52
N VAL A 690 19.28 -6.42 -10.89
CA VAL A 690 18.55 -7.58 -11.40
C VAL A 690 17.46 -7.88 -10.40
N THR A 691 16.22 -7.79 -10.83
CA THR A 691 15.05 -8.08 -10.01
C THR A 691 14.22 -9.16 -10.71
N GLY A 692 13.41 -9.89 -9.95
CA GLY A 692 12.54 -10.88 -10.58
C GLY A 692 11.48 -11.38 -9.62
N THR A 693 10.40 -11.91 -10.18
CA THR A 693 9.31 -12.56 -9.46
C THR A 693 9.08 -13.96 -10.02
N TYR A 694 8.74 -14.87 -9.13
CA TYR A 694 8.29 -16.22 -9.46
C TYR A 694 6.85 -16.39 -9.00
N THR A 695 6.00 -16.89 -9.88
CA THR A 695 4.61 -17.28 -9.58
C THR A 695 4.44 -18.74 -10.00
N GLY A 696 4.13 -19.61 -9.05
CA GLY A 696 3.87 -21.03 -9.29
C GLY A 696 2.56 -21.25 -10.04
N SER A 697 2.32 -22.50 -10.46
CA SER A 697 1.06 -22.90 -11.08
C SER A 697 -0.11 -22.71 -10.12
N MET A 698 -1.31 -22.49 -10.67
CA MET A 698 -2.54 -22.28 -9.93
C MET A 698 -3.75 -22.75 -10.72
N ILE A 699 -4.84 -23.06 -10.03
CA ILE A 699 -6.11 -23.41 -10.66
C ILE A 699 -6.79 -22.12 -11.12
N VAL A 700 -7.20 -22.08 -12.40
CA VAL A 700 -7.85 -20.94 -13.03
C VAL A 700 -9.17 -21.38 -13.64
N PRO A 701 -10.32 -20.79 -13.24
CA PRO A 701 -11.59 -21.02 -13.89
C PRO A 701 -11.61 -20.35 -15.26
N LEU A 702 -12.21 -20.99 -16.23
CA LEU A 702 -12.43 -20.51 -17.57
C LEU A 702 -13.89 -20.72 -17.95
N VAL A 703 -14.60 -19.63 -18.27
CA VAL A 703 -15.97 -19.67 -18.77
C VAL A 703 -15.96 -19.74 -20.29
N ILE A 704 -16.58 -20.79 -20.84
CA ILE A 704 -16.73 -20.95 -22.29
C ILE A 704 -18.09 -20.36 -22.67
N SER A 705 -18.08 -19.16 -23.25
CA SER A 705 -19.26 -18.32 -23.48
C SER A 705 -20.36 -18.96 -24.34
N ASP A 706 -20.01 -19.76 -25.36
CA ASP A 706 -20.99 -20.39 -26.26
C ASP A 706 -21.83 -21.48 -25.56
N SER A 707 -21.36 -22.01 -24.44
CA SER A 707 -22.02 -23.07 -23.71
C SER A 707 -22.37 -22.70 -22.27
N GLY A 708 -21.85 -21.59 -21.75
CA GLY A 708 -21.90 -21.25 -20.33
C GLY A 708 -21.11 -22.23 -19.44
N PHE A 709 -20.40 -23.18 -20.07
CA PHE A 709 -19.67 -24.24 -19.36
C PHE A 709 -18.39 -23.66 -18.71
N LEU A 710 -18.21 -23.95 -17.44
CA LEU A 710 -17.00 -23.63 -16.70
C LEU A 710 -16.00 -24.80 -16.79
N SER A 711 -14.74 -24.52 -17.06
CA SER A 711 -13.64 -25.48 -16.93
C SER A 711 -12.63 -24.98 -15.90
N LEU A 712 -11.94 -25.93 -15.24
CA LEU A 712 -10.82 -25.60 -14.36
C LEU A 712 -9.52 -25.96 -15.08
N ASN A 713 -8.70 -24.95 -15.33
CA ASN A 713 -7.39 -25.13 -15.96
C ASN A 713 -6.28 -24.96 -14.92
N GLU A 714 -5.16 -25.66 -15.10
CA GLU A 714 -3.95 -25.40 -14.32
C GLU A 714 -3.02 -24.50 -15.15
N SER A 715 -2.62 -23.36 -14.60
CA SER A 715 -1.70 -22.44 -15.25
C SER A 715 -0.27 -22.97 -15.24
N ASP A 716 0.56 -22.50 -16.17
CA ASP A 716 2.00 -22.62 -16.08
C ASP A 716 2.57 -21.76 -14.94
N ALA A 717 3.81 -22.04 -14.55
CA ALA A 717 4.56 -21.19 -13.64
C ALA A 717 5.27 -20.07 -14.42
N PHE A 718 5.33 -18.86 -13.84
CA PHE A 718 5.95 -17.70 -14.46
C PHE A 718 7.22 -17.28 -13.74
N PHE A 719 8.19 -16.81 -14.51
CA PHE A 719 9.45 -16.29 -14.01
C PHE A 719 9.80 -14.98 -14.73
N ASP A 720 9.33 -13.88 -14.17
CA ASP A 720 9.56 -12.52 -14.67
C ASP A 720 10.88 -11.99 -14.10
N VAL A 721 11.87 -11.73 -14.96
CA VAL A 721 13.19 -11.20 -14.57
C VAL A 721 13.45 -9.89 -15.30
N ASN A 722 13.88 -8.88 -14.53
CA ASN A 722 14.14 -7.54 -15.00
C ASN A 722 15.62 -7.18 -14.84
N LEU A 723 16.15 -6.45 -15.80
CA LEU A 723 17.50 -5.89 -15.77
C LEU A 723 17.40 -4.37 -15.92
N ASN A 724 17.96 -3.63 -14.98
CA ASN A 724 18.05 -2.16 -15.03
C ASN A 724 19.51 -1.73 -14.84
N ALA A 725 19.97 -0.79 -15.66
CA ALA A 725 21.27 -0.14 -15.53
C ALA A 725 21.06 1.38 -15.43
N GLU A 726 21.72 2.01 -14.45
CA GLU A 726 21.67 3.46 -14.23
C GLU A 726 23.05 4.08 -14.30
N ALA A 727 23.09 5.30 -14.83
CA ALA A 727 24.29 6.15 -14.86
C ALA A 727 23.96 7.54 -14.34
N HIS A 728 24.66 7.98 -13.30
CA HIS A 728 24.52 9.28 -12.67
C HIS A 728 25.69 10.19 -13.07
N LEU A 729 25.37 11.34 -13.64
CA LEU A 729 26.34 12.32 -14.07
C LEU A 729 26.15 13.63 -13.31
N ASP A 730 27.09 13.97 -12.45
CA ASP A 730 27.13 15.25 -11.77
C ASP A 730 27.70 16.32 -12.73
N VAL A 731 26.83 17.20 -13.22
CA VAL A 731 27.22 18.29 -14.12
C VAL A 731 27.72 19.49 -13.28
N SER A 732 27.10 19.71 -12.13
CA SER A 732 27.53 20.70 -11.13
C SER A 732 27.00 20.29 -9.76
N ASN A 733 27.37 21.02 -8.69
CA ASN A 733 26.86 20.74 -7.33
C ASN A 733 25.34 20.80 -7.21
N ASP A 734 24.67 21.50 -8.11
CA ASP A 734 23.21 21.71 -8.09
C ASP A 734 22.51 21.08 -9.30
N PHE A 735 23.21 20.32 -10.14
CA PHE A 735 22.62 19.76 -11.36
C PHE A 735 23.21 18.39 -11.69
N GLN A 736 22.34 17.41 -11.67
CA GLN A 736 22.63 16.00 -11.97
C GLN A 736 21.75 15.51 -13.12
N ILE A 737 22.29 14.62 -13.93
CA ILE A 737 21.55 13.86 -14.96
C ILE A 737 21.68 12.39 -14.62
N THR A 738 20.57 11.69 -14.57
CA THR A 738 20.50 10.24 -14.42
C THR A 738 19.92 9.64 -15.69
N PHE A 739 20.63 8.69 -16.26
CA PHE A 739 20.14 7.84 -17.34
C PHE A 739 19.85 6.47 -16.79
N ASN A 740 18.74 5.87 -17.21
CA ASN A 740 18.42 4.50 -16.92
C ASN A 740 17.97 3.79 -18.20
N ALA A 741 18.36 2.53 -18.35
CA ALA A 741 17.98 1.71 -19.48
C ALA A 741 17.94 0.24 -19.05
N GLY A 742 17.07 -0.54 -19.68
CA GLY A 742 16.97 -1.95 -19.32
C GLY A 742 15.87 -2.70 -20.04
N VAL A 743 15.58 -3.86 -19.49
CA VAL A 743 14.59 -4.79 -20.03
C VAL A 743 13.76 -5.33 -18.86
N LYS A 744 12.45 -5.17 -18.91
CA LYS A 744 11.50 -5.89 -18.05
C LYS A 744 11.12 -7.20 -18.75
N ASN A 745 10.86 -8.24 -17.95
CA ASN A 745 10.50 -9.58 -18.41
C ASN A 745 11.47 -10.12 -19.45
N LEU A 746 12.75 -10.22 -19.08
CA LEU A 746 13.86 -10.62 -19.97
C LEU A 746 13.61 -11.95 -20.68
N PHE A 747 12.95 -12.90 -20.00
CA PHE A 747 12.66 -14.23 -20.53
C PHE A 747 11.33 -14.33 -21.28
N ASN A 748 10.58 -13.23 -21.37
CA ASN A 748 9.28 -13.18 -22.02
C ASN A 748 8.27 -14.18 -21.40
N SER A 749 8.30 -14.31 -20.07
CA SER A 749 7.46 -15.23 -19.30
C SER A 749 6.16 -14.50 -18.91
N PHE A 750 5.13 -14.64 -19.71
CA PHE A 750 3.82 -14.07 -19.51
C PHE A 750 2.75 -15.06 -19.94
N GLN A 751 1.48 -14.82 -19.63
CA GLN A 751 0.38 -15.63 -20.10
C GLN A 751 0.26 -15.50 -21.62
N ASP A 752 0.17 -16.65 -22.34
CA ASP A 752 0.09 -16.70 -23.80
C ASP A 752 -1.14 -17.49 -24.32
N ASP A 753 -1.96 -18.02 -23.42
CA ASP A 753 -3.17 -18.76 -23.73
C ASP A 753 -4.45 -17.90 -23.59
N PHE A 754 -4.33 -16.60 -23.87
CA PHE A 754 -5.49 -15.71 -23.85
C PHE A 754 -6.60 -16.17 -24.78
N GLN A 755 -7.85 -15.99 -24.34
CA GLN A 755 -9.00 -16.27 -25.20
C GLN A 755 -9.10 -15.28 -26.34
N VAL A 756 -9.74 -15.68 -27.42
CA VAL A 756 -9.80 -14.93 -28.68
C VAL A 756 -11.23 -14.52 -29.05
N GLY A 757 -11.35 -13.38 -29.70
CA GLY A 757 -12.59 -12.92 -30.34
C GLY A 757 -13.66 -12.39 -29.41
N PRO A 758 -14.89 -12.16 -29.96
CA PRO A 758 -15.95 -11.45 -29.26
C PRO A 758 -16.65 -12.28 -28.17
N THR A 759 -16.40 -13.58 -28.07
CA THR A 759 -16.99 -14.48 -27.08
C THR A 759 -15.99 -14.83 -25.95
N ARG A 760 -14.87 -14.11 -25.86
CA ARG A 760 -13.82 -14.32 -24.87
C ARG A 760 -14.31 -14.07 -23.44
N ASP A 761 -13.75 -14.81 -22.49
CA ASP A 761 -13.83 -14.51 -21.06
C ASP A 761 -12.78 -13.48 -20.71
N SER A 762 -13.20 -12.24 -20.41
CA SER A 762 -12.29 -11.15 -20.10
C SER A 762 -11.58 -11.31 -18.76
N ASP A 763 -12.10 -12.18 -17.89
CA ASP A 763 -11.54 -12.50 -16.58
C ASP A 763 -10.53 -13.65 -16.63
N TYR A 764 -10.37 -14.32 -17.77
CA TYR A 764 -9.35 -15.36 -17.95
C TYR A 764 -7.96 -14.74 -18.10
N VAL A 765 -7.53 -14.05 -17.04
CA VAL A 765 -6.19 -13.48 -16.89
C VAL A 765 -5.63 -13.87 -15.53
N TYR A 766 -4.40 -14.36 -15.48
CA TYR A 766 -3.82 -14.94 -14.27
C TYR A 766 -2.29 -14.79 -14.17
N GLY A 767 -1.61 -14.59 -15.29
CA GLY A 767 -0.17 -14.43 -15.38
C GLY A 767 0.31 -12.98 -15.35
N PRO A 768 1.62 -12.75 -15.50
CA PRO A 768 2.15 -11.43 -15.80
C PRO A 768 1.49 -10.86 -17.05
N ALA A 769 0.99 -9.63 -16.97
CA ALA A 769 0.26 -9.03 -18.07
C ALA A 769 1.17 -8.50 -19.19
N LEU A 770 2.42 -8.16 -18.88
CA LEU A 770 3.32 -7.52 -19.82
C LEU A 770 4.36 -8.53 -20.35
N PRO A 771 4.53 -8.61 -21.67
CA PRO A 771 5.63 -9.31 -22.29
C PRO A 771 6.95 -8.57 -22.09
N ARG A 772 8.03 -9.04 -22.72
CA ARG A 772 9.32 -8.35 -22.70
C ARG A 772 9.17 -6.90 -23.12
N THR A 773 9.63 -5.99 -22.23
CA THR A 773 9.52 -4.55 -22.44
C THR A 773 10.91 -3.92 -22.34
N PHE A 774 11.36 -3.26 -23.42
CA PHE A 774 12.59 -2.47 -23.40
C PHE A 774 12.28 -1.07 -22.89
N PHE A 775 13.17 -0.48 -22.11
CA PHE A 775 12.93 0.87 -21.59
C PHE A 775 14.19 1.72 -21.60
N LEU A 776 13.93 3.03 -21.70
CA LEU A 776 14.92 4.09 -21.55
C LEU A 776 14.31 5.22 -20.73
N GLY A 777 15.07 5.76 -19.80
CA GLY A 777 14.66 6.90 -18.98
C GLY A 777 15.78 7.91 -18.81
N ILE A 778 15.38 9.15 -18.56
CA ILE A 778 16.25 10.25 -18.22
C ILE A 778 15.61 11.06 -17.08
N LYS A 779 16.41 11.45 -16.10
CA LYS A 779 16.02 12.36 -15.03
C LYS A 779 17.06 13.48 -14.96
N ILE A 780 16.60 14.70 -14.78
CA ILE A 780 17.44 15.87 -14.62
C ILE A 780 16.97 16.67 -13.40
N GLY A 781 17.88 17.19 -12.61
CA GLY A 781 17.50 18.00 -11.46
C GLY A 781 18.61 18.25 -10.46
N LYS A 782 18.21 18.87 -9.36
CA LYS A 782 18.97 18.93 -8.10
C LYS A 782 18.48 17.79 -7.23
N MET A 783 19.07 16.62 -7.40
CA MET A 783 18.75 15.43 -6.64
C MET A 783 19.73 15.32 -5.46
N HIS A 784 19.26 14.77 -4.33
CA HIS A 784 20.13 14.45 -3.19
C HIS A 784 20.28 12.91 -3.15
N ARG A 785 21.52 12.45 -3.06
CA ARG A 785 21.84 11.02 -2.95
C ARG A 785 21.70 10.52 -1.54
#